data_86d5e1f1b093b77cd88060e4d0352ad4
#
_entry.id   86d5e1f1b093b77cd88060e4d0352ad4
#
_cell.length_a   1.000
_cell.length_b   1.000
_cell.length_c   1.000
_cell.angle_alpha   90.00
_cell.angle_beta   90.00
_cell.angle_gamma   90.00
#
_symmetry.space_group_name_H-M   'P 1'
#
loop_
_entity.id
_entity.type
_entity.pdbx_description
1 polymer ?
#
loop_
_entity_poly.entity_id
_entity_poly.type
_entity_poly.pdbx_seq_one_letter_code
_entity_poly.pdbx_strand_id
1 'polypeptide(L)'
;VRKEQPITTRHRIGIDVGGTFTDLVVVPLGGDGAVRRHKTPSTPHDPSEAVEQGLRDLLQQGLDLSSVDAVVHGTTIGLNAIIQRSGARVSFVTSRGYRDMLGIARARLPESFDLHATAEVPLVPRERVFEIDARLSADGDLVRRPSVGELDELAAQVRGSRPEAVALSLVQGFTAPWIEAEVASALEERLEDIPVVSAAGTWPEIREYERSLVAVLEAHIRPLMGRYYETLRTRLHDIGVSAPIFISASNGGTLSLDYAALHPLETVLSGPASGVTAAAMTMPERNVLTFDMGGTSSDMSVVVDGTPILTTRTILGGLPLLLPVVDVSAIGSGGGSMITPGSPGSSAALRIGPESAGADPGPISYGRGGTTPTITDAYLSSGVLDPQGFLGGTMPLDRAASDHAFVEVAQSAGIGSAGEAAGYALDIATVQMATALRTTLAERGFEPSEFTLIPFGGAGPTHALLLAEELGIENVLVPTSAATFCALGAAIAPLRRDLARSIRRNLDEQVLESVHGIVSELAGEGIEWLRSSGGTLEDARLRLSADMRYQGQAYELTVLLAERGTEAVEELVPSLDPLREAFHVEHERIHGFRDQDALIELGTLRLAVIAPAAEQTPAMTIPTPGQGAPPQEERLSRRGHGRWDEASRYSVEALAGRAAVRGPAVIDVSDSTVLVPSGWRAVTGEDRTIHLSRTGSSTQEEHS
;
A
#
# COMPACT_ATOMS: atom_id res chain seq x y z
N VAL A 1 35.01 -22.45 -32.89
CA VAL A 1 33.71 -22.68 -32.20
C VAL A 1 33.85 -22.07 -30.82
N ARG A 2 33.37 -20.84 -30.63
CA ARG A 2 33.19 -20.25 -29.29
C ARG A 2 32.06 -21.08 -28.65
N LYS A 3 32.34 -21.75 -27.54
CA LYS A 3 31.31 -22.32 -26.68
C LYS A 3 30.52 -21.08 -26.14
N GLU A 4 29.27 -20.96 -26.55
CA GLU A 4 28.31 -20.08 -25.86
C GLU A 4 28.26 -20.57 -24.42
N GLN A 5 28.66 -19.72 -23.48
CA GLN A 5 28.39 -19.95 -22.07
C GLN A 5 26.87 -19.94 -21.92
N PRO A 6 26.28 -20.89 -21.20
CA PRO A 6 24.84 -20.82 -20.92
C PRO A 6 24.53 -19.48 -20.27
N ILE A 7 23.61 -18.72 -20.85
CA ILE A 7 23.07 -17.49 -20.26
C ILE A 7 22.42 -17.95 -18.95
N THR A 8 23.08 -17.71 -17.83
CA THR A 8 22.48 -17.95 -16.52
C THR A 8 21.37 -16.94 -16.34
N THR A 9 20.14 -17.41 -16.31
CA THR A 9 18.96 -16.57 -16.05
C THR A 9 19.14 -15.86 -14.70
N ARG A 10 19.17 -14.54 -14.71
CA ARG A 10 19.23 -13.73 -13.47
C ARG A 10 17.83 -13.66 -12.85
N HIS A 11 17.76 -13.44 -11.55
CA HIS A 11 16.50 -13.44 -10.81
C HIS A 11 16.42 -12.24 -9.87
N ARG A 12 15.21 -11.73 -9.66
CA ARG A 12 14.89 -10.87 -8.52
C ARG A 12 14.00 -11.62 -7.55
N ILE A 13 14.19 -11.38 -6.27
CA ILE A 13 13.39 -12.00 -5.21
C ILE A 13 12.61 -10.90 -4.51
N GLY A 14 11.27 -11.02 -4.53
CA GLY A 14 10.39 -10.20 -3.72
C GLY A 14 9.92 -10.97 -2.49
N ILE A 15 9.92 -10.30 -1.36
CA ILE A 15 9.56 -10.87 -0.05
C ILE A 15 8.55 -9.94 0.60
N ASP A 16 7.40 -10.48 0.98
CA ASP A 16 6.39 -9.76 1.75
C ASP A 16 6.14 -10.47 3.07
N VAL A 17 6.41 -9.76 4.17
CA VAL A 17 6.21 -10.30 5.53
C VAL A 17 4.84 -9.86 6.04
N GLY A 18 3.89 -10.77 5.99
CA GLY A 18 2.58 -10.61 6.60
C GLY A 18 2.54 -11.08 8.06
N GLY A 19 1.39 -10.88 8.72
CA GLY A 19 1.20 -11.28 10.13
C GLY A 19 1.19 -12.80 10.36
N THR A 20 0.81 -13.59 9.35
CA THR A 20 0.65 -15.06 9.46
C THR A 20 1.67 -15.80 8.61
N PHE A 21 1.91 -15.34 7.41
CA PHE A 21 2.84 -15.95 6.45
C PHE A 21 3.78 -14.89 5.88
N THR A 22 4.98 -15.36 5.52
CA THR A 22 5.96 -14.63 4.71
C THR A 22 5.95 -15.22 3.32
N ASP A 23 5.69 -14.39 2.34
CA ASP A 23 5.57 -14.75 0.94
C ASP A 23 6.85 -14.40 0.17
N LEU A 24 7.37 -15.33 -0.61
CA LEU A 24 8.55 -15.13 -1.44
C LEU A 24 8.22 -15.42 -2.91
N VAL A 25 8.63 -14.53 -3.80
CA VAL A 25 8.46 -14.68 -5.24
C VAL A 25 9.80 -14.47 -5.93
N VAL A 26 10.20 -15.44 -6.77
CA VAL A 26 11.42 -15.39 -7.59
C VAL A 26 11.01 -15.09 -9.03
N VAL A 27 11.39 -13.92 -9.54
CA VAL A 27 11.08 -13.45 -10.89
C VAL A 27 12.32 -13.57 -11.76
N PRO A 28 12.28 -14.31 -12.87
CA PRO A 28 13.38 -14.37 -13.83
C PRO A 28 13.49 -13.06 -14.61
N LEU A 29 14.71 -12.62 -14.88
CA LEU A 29 15.03 -11.44 -15.70
C LEU A 29 15.44 -11.85 -17.09
N GLY A 30 14.80 -11.26 -18.12
CA GLY A 30 15.23 -11.39 -19.53
C GLY A 30 15.09 -12.78 -20.16
N GLY A 31 14.10 -13.60 -19.79
CA GLY A 31 13.94 -14.92 -20.38
C GLY A 31 12.58 -15.58 -20.11
N ASP A 32 12.32 -16.72 -20.75
CA ASP A 32 11.09 -17.54 -20.66
C ASP A 32 10.98 -18.34 -19.33
N GLY A 33 11.61 -17.87 -18.27
CA GLY A 33 11.59 -18.55 -16.97
C GLY A 33 10.25 -18.40 -16.25
N ALA A 34 9.76 -19.47 -15.61
CA ALA A 34 8.55 -19.43 -14.80
C ALA A 34 8.81 -18.70 -13.46
N VAL A 35 7.87 -17.86 -13.05
CA VAL A 35 7.85 -17.25 -11.72
C VAL A 35 7.69 -18.35 -10.66
N ARG A 36 8.63 -18.41 -9.70
CA ARG A 36 8.60 -19.38 -8.59
C ARG A 36 8.04 -18.70 -7.34
N ARG A 37 7.28 -19.42 -6.56
CA ARG A 37 6.62 -18.93 -5.35
C ARG A 37 6.93 -19.84 -4.18
N HIS A 38 7.08 -19.24 -3.02
CA HIS A 38 7.25 -19.97 -1.78
C HIS A 38 6.54 -19.22 -0.65
N LYS A 39 5.99 -19.95 0.30
CA LYS A 39 5.29 -19.41 1.47
C LYS A 39 5.79 -20.12 2.71
N THR A 40 6.18 -19.35 3.72
CA THR A 40 6.62 -19.86 5.02
C THR A 40 5.85 -19.19 6.15
N PRO A 41 5.63 -19.85 7.31
CA PRO A 41 5.03 -19.19 8.46
C PRO A 41 5.86 -17.99 8.91
N SER A 42 5.21 -16.87 9.23
CA SER A 42 5.90 -15.72 9.81
C SER A 42 6.36 -15.97 11.24
N THR A 43 7.44 -15.33 11.63
CA THR A 43 8.02 -15.33 12.97
C THR A 43 7.81 -13.94 13.61
N PRO A 44 6.71 -13.68 14.35
CA PRO A 44 6.35 -12.34 14.82
C PRO A 44 7.40 -11.67 15.73
N HIS A 45 8.21 -12.45 16.44
CA HIS A 45 9.25 -11.91 17.32
C HIS A 45 10.49 -11.42 16.57
N ASP A 46 10.84 -12.09 15.47
CA ASP A 46 11.94 -11.73 14.58
C ASP A 46 11.57 -12.13 13.14
N PRO A 47 10.93 -11.24 12.38
CA PRO A 47 10.51 -11.54 10.99
C PRO A 47 11.66 -11.88 10.05
N SER A 48 12.92 -11.51 10.38
CA SER A 48 14.08 -11.88 9.57
C SER A 48 14.37 -13.39 9.57
N GLU A 49 13.89 -14.13 10.59
CA GLU A 49 14.01 -15.59 10.64
C GLU A 49 13.15 -16.26 9.58
N ALA A 50 11.90 -15.79 9.39
CA ALA A 50 11.03 -16.30 8.35
C ALA A 50 11.59 -16.01 6.95
N VAL A 51 12.19 -14.83 6.76
CA VAL A 51 12.87 -14.47 5.50
C VAL A 51 14.05 -15.42 5.23
N GLU A 52 14.92 -15.64 6.22
CA GLU A 52 16.03 -16.56 6.11
C GLU A 52 15.56 -17.99 5.80
N GLN A 53 14.52 -18.47 6.51
CA GLN A 53 13.98 -19.82 6.31
C GLN A 53 13.41 -19.98 4.90
N GLY A 54 12.60 -19.03 4.43
CA GLY A 54 12.03 -19.07 3.07
C GLY A 54 13.11 -19.10 1.99
N LEU A 55 14.20 -18.35 2.14
CA LEU A 55 15.33 -18.41 1.21
C LEU A 55 16.08 -19.74 1.28
N ARG A 56 16.28 -20.31 2.46
CA ARG A 56 16.87 -21.66 2.61
C ARG A 56 16.02 -22.74 1.94
N ASP A 57 14.69 -22.63 2.04
CA ASP A 57 13.78 -23.56 1.37
C ASP A 57 13.88 -23.44 -0.16
N LEU A 58 13.97 -22.21 -0.67
CA LEU A 58 14.20 -21.98 -2.11
C LEU A 58 15.56 -22.51 -2.59
N LEU A 59 16.62 -22.41 -1.77
CA LEU A 59 17.93 -23.02 -2.06
C LEU A 59 17.82 -24.54 -2.18
N GLN A 60 17.11 -25.20 -1.24
CA GLN A 60 16.87 -26.65 -1.28
C GLN A 60 16.08 -27.05 -2.54
N GLN A 61 15.22 -26.15 -3.04
CA GLN A 61 14.49 -26.33 -4.30
C GLN A 61 15.32 -25.98 -5.55
N GLY A 62 16.62 -25.72 -5.40
CA GLY A 62 17.54 -25.49 -6.52
C GLY A 62 17.60 -24.02 -6.99
N LEU A 63 17.34 -23.04 -6.15
CA LEU A 63 17.68 -21.65 -6.44
C LEU A 63 19.21 -21.47 -6.29
N ASP A 64 19.84 -20.87 -7.30
CA ASP A 64 21.25 -20.46 -7.23
C ASP A 64 21.34 -19.00 -6.79
N LEU A 65 21.88 -18.73 -5.61
CA LEU A 65 22.04 -17.36 -5.10
C LEU A 65 22.99 -16.51 -5.95
N SER A 66 23.93 -17.12 -6.67
CA SER A 66 24.83 -16.39 -7.59
C SER A 66 24.08 -15.79 -8.79
N SER A 67 22.88 -16.29 -9.08
CA SER A 67 21.97 -15.77 -10.10
C SER A 67 21.04 -14.67 -9.62
N VAL A 68 21.02 -14.37 -8.32
CA VAL A 68 20.14 -13.34 -7.74
C VAL A 68 20.73 -11.97 -7.98
N ASP A 69 19.94 -11.10 -8.60
CA ASP A 69 20.30 -9.72 -8.95
C ASP A 69 19.95 -8.74 -7.85
N ALA A 70 18.81 -8.95 -7.20
CA ALA A 70 18.37 -8.15 -6.07
C ALA A 70 17.39 -8.93 -5.18
N VAL A 71 17.38 -8.60 -3.89
CA VAL A 71 16.35 -9.02 -2.94
C VAL A 71 15.58 -7.77 -2.52
N VAL A 72 14.25 -7.80 -2.65
CA VAL A 72 13.37 -6.71 -2.25
C VAL A 72 12.46 -7.18 -1.13
N HIS A 73 12.43 -6.44 -0.03
CA HIS A 73 11.76 -6.85 1.19
C HIS A 73 10.73 -5.82 1.65
N GLY A 74 9.47 -6.26 1.83
CA GLY A 74 8.39 -5.53 2.47
C GLY A 74 8.17 -6.00 3.90
N THR A 75 7.85 -5.07 4.82
CA THR A 75 7.64 -5.38 6.23
C THR A 75 6.61 -4.48 6.89
N THR A 76 5.85 -5.01 7.85
CA THR A 76 4.86 -4.27 8.64
C THR A 76 5.37 -3.85 10.01
N ILE A 77 6.65 -4.05 10.33
CA ILE A 77 7.24 -3.78 11.67
C ILE A 77 7.05 -2.31 12.04
N GLY A 78 7.44 -1.39 11.15
CA GLY A 78 7.33 0.06 11.40
C GLY A 78 5.88 0.51 11.61
N LEU A 79 4.95 0.02 10.80
CA LEU A 79 3.52 0.28 10.94
C LEU A 79 2.99 -0.21 12.30
N ASN A 80 3.30 -1.45 12.67
CA ASN A 80 2.88 -2.02 13.93
C ASN A 80 3.46 -1.26 15.13
N ALA A 81 4.71 -0.82 15.07
CA ALA A 81 5.34 -0.01 16.10
C ALA A 81 4.64 1.33 16.30
N ILE A 82 4.19 1.99 15.22
CA ILE A 82 3.41 3.23 15.29
C ILE A 82 2.03 2.99 15.91
N ILE A 83 1.28 2.00 15.41
CA ILE A 83 -0.08 1.68 15.88
C ILE A 83 -0.06 1.28 17.36
N GLN A 84 0.88 0.44 17.77
CA GLN A 84 1.02 -0.06 19.14
C GLN A 84 1.79 0.91 20.05
N ARG A 85 2.33 2.01 19.50
CA ARG A 85 3.19 2.99 20.21
C ARG A 85 4.38 2.32 20.92
N SER A 86 4.95 1.28 20.31
CA SER A 86 6.00 0.43 20.87
C SER A 86 7.40 0.74 20.33
N GLY A 87 7.59 1.87 19.66
CA GLY A 87 8.88 2.33 19.14
C GLY A 87 9.77 3.00 20.20
N ALA A 88 10.78 3.72 19.71
CA ALA A 88 11.76 4.41 20.54
C ALA A 88 11.16 5.52 21.42
N ARG A 89 11.79 5.75 22.56
CA ARG A 89 11.48 6.90 23.42
C ARG A 89 12.03 8.18 22.79
N VAL A 90 11.14 9.02 22.25
CA VAL A 90 11.49 10.26 21.54
C VAL A 90 11.43 11.47 22.48
N SER A 91 12.39 12.40 22.33
CA SER A 91 12.28 13.78 22.77
C SER A 91 12.08 14.70 21.55
N PHE A 92 11.29 15.74 21.71
CA PHE A 92 11.00 16.69 20.63
C PHE A 92 11.59 18.06 20.92
N VAL A 93 12.29 18.63 19.95
CA VAL A 93 12.87 19.98 19.98
C VAL A 93 12.14 20.86 18.98
N THR A 94 11.67 22.03 19.41
CA THR A 94 10.97 22.97 18.56
C THR A 94 11.36 24.42 18.86
N SER A 95 10.95 25.37 18.00
CA SER A 95 11.17 26.79 18.24
C SER A 95 10.48 27.27 19.50
N ARG A 96 11.10 28.21 20.23
CA ARG A 96 10.55 28.81 21.46
C ARG A 96 9.15 29.38 21.24
N GLY A 97 8.23 29.06 22.16
CA GLY A 97 6.79 29.42 22.11
C GLY A 97 5.90 28.37 21.45
N TYR A 98 6.45 27.22 21.00
CA TYR A 98 5.70 26.17 20.29
C TYR A 98 5.69 24.81 21.02
N ARG A 99 6.01 24.80 22.31
CA ARG A 99 6.08 23.60 23.15
C ARG A 99 4.81 22.75 23.13
N ASP A 100 3.65 23.39 23.00
CA ASP A 100 2.37 22.74 23.08
C ASP A 100 1.81 22.29 21.72
N MET A 101 2.57 22.45 20.63
CA MET A 101 2.13 22.17 19.26
C MET A 101 1.62 20.75 19.07
N LEU A 102 2.34 19.74 19.58
CA LEU A 102 1.93 18.34 19.46
C LEU A 102 0.67 18.03 20.28
N GLY A 103 0.50 18.69 21.44
CA GLY A 103 -0.67 18.50 22.31
C GLY A 103 -1.92 19.21 21.80
N ILE A 104 -1.76 20.40 21.21
CA ILE A 104 -2.87 21.16 20.60
C ILE A 104 -3.28 20.52 19.27
N ALA A 105 -2.31 19.99 18.53
CA ALA A 105 -2.51 19.39 17.22
C ALA A 105 -3.28 20.37 16.29
N ARG A 106 -4.45 19.97 15.80
CA ARG A 106 -5.38 20.82 15.04
C ARG A 106 -6.62 21.21 15.83
N ALA A 107 -6.59 21.01 17.15
CA ALA A 107 -7.74 21.18 18.04
C ALA A 107 -8.99 20.40 17.56
N ARG A 108 -8.78 19.30 16.85
CA ARG A 108 -9.86 18.41 16.40
C ARG A 108 -10.08 17.34 17.45
N LEU A 109 -11.33 17.17 17.85
CA LEU A 109 -11.76 16.04 18.65
C LEU A 109 -12.22 14.91 17.72
N PRO A 110 -12.05 13.64 18.11
CA PRO A 110 -12.51 12.50 17.31
C PRO A 110 -13.99 12.59 16.95
N GLU A 111 -14.81 13.05 17.90
CA GLU A 111 -16.24 13.31 17.73
C GLU A 111 -16.59 14.75 18.13
N SER A 112 -16.91 15.58 17.13
CA SER A 112 -17.11 17.02 17.31
C SER A 112 -18.30 17.40 18.21
N PHE A 113 -19.27 16.49 18.39
CA PHE A 113 -20.47 16.71 19.19
C PHE A 113 -20.51 15.90 20.49
N ASP A 114 -19.46 15.14 20.79
CA ASP A 114 -19.32 14.43 22.06
C ASP A 114 -18.56 15.33 23.08
N LEU A 115 -19.25 15.75 24.10
CA LEU A 115 -18.66 16.54 25.19
C LEU A 115 -17.66 15.75 26.05
N HIS A 116 -17.62 14.44 25.93
CA HIS A 116 -16.69 13.55 26.62
C HIS A 116 -15.55 13.09 25.73
N ALA A 117 -15.53 13.51 24.46
CA ALA A 117 -14.45 13.16 23.55
C ALA A 117 -13.11 13.68 24.09
N THR A 118 -12.12 12.80 24.13
CA THR A 118 -10.75 13.14 24.53
C THR A 118 -9.89 13.31 23.30
N ALA A 119 -9.00 14.31 23.34
CA ALA A 119 -8.01 14.49 22.29
C ALA A 119 -7.06 13.29 22.22
N GLU A 120 -6.52 13.03 21.02
CA GLU A 120 -5.48 12.02 20.82
C GLU A 120 -4.27 12.31 21.72
N VAL A 121 -3.76 11.28 22.42
CA VAL A 121 -2.59 11.42 23.27
C VAL A 121 -1.33 11.52 22.38
N PRO A 122 -0.51 12.59 22.50
CA PRO A 122 0.70 12.70 21.69
C PRO A 122 1.69 11.56 21.97
N LEU A 123 2.46 11.17 20.95
CA LEU A 123 3.56 10.20 21.10
C LEU A 123 4.66 10.73 22.03
N VAL A 124 4.90 12.05 21.98
CA VAL A 124 5.86 12.73 22.84
C VAL A 124 5.09 13.56 23.88
N PRO A 125 5.08 13.16 25.16
CA PRO A 125 4.43 13.92 26.20
C PRO A 125 5.16 15.24 26.45
N ARG A 126 4.42 16.24 26.94
CA ARG A 126 4.87 17.64 27.09
C ARG A 126 6.18 17.81 27.86
N GLU A 127 6.46 16.98 28.84
CA GLU A 127 7.70 17.00 29.64
C GLU A 127 8.95 16.59 28.84
N ARG A 128 8.79 15.96 27.67
CA ARG A 128 9.86 15.62 26.73
C ARG A 128 9.89 16.54 25.50
N VAL A 129 9.16 17.65 25.53
CA VAL A 129 9.22 18.71 24.52
C VAL A 129 10.11 19.83 25.04
N PHE A 130 11.15 20.15 24.27
CA PHE A 130 12.16 21.17 24.57
C PHE A 130 12.08 22.30 23.54
N GLU A 131 12.49 23.48 23.95
CA GLU A 131 12.45 24.68 23.09
C GLU A 131 13.85 25.23 22.85
N ILE A 132 14.07 25.64 21.60
CA ILE A 132 15.30 26.31 21.17
C ILE A 132 15.00 27.70 20.60
N ASP A 133 15.85 28.68 20.86
CA ASP A 133 15.71 30.04 20.35
C ASP A 133 16.24 30.18 18.92
N ALA A 134 15.69 29.35 18.02
CA ALA A 134 15.90 29.39 16.58
C ALA A 134 14.62 29.88 15.91
N ARG A 135 14.72 30.97 15.11
CA ARG A 135 13.56 31.58 14.49
C ARG A 135 13.82 31.90 13.02
N LEU A 136 12.91 31.48 12.17
CA LEU A 136 12.84 31.81 10.74
C LEU A 136 11.70 32.79 10.46
N SER A 137 11.86 33.65 9.47
CA SER A 137 10.81 34.47 8.91
C SER A 137 9.92 33.62 7.97
N ALA A 138 8.79 34.19 7.53
CA ALA A 138 7.94 33.56 6.52
C ALA A 138 8.66 33.42 5.15
N ASP A 139 9.66 34.25 4.89
CA ASP A 139 10.45 34.24 3.64
C ASP A 139 11.72 33.35 3.74
N GLY A 140 11.94 32.69 4.88
CA GLY A 140 13.06 31.78 5.10
C GLY A 140 14.34 32.45 5.65
N ASP A 141 14.28 33.72 6.01
CA ASP A 141 15.43 34.41 6.59
C ASP A 141 15.65 33.99 8.06
N LEU A 142 16.90 33.82 8.45
CA LEU A 142 17.25 33.51 9.83
C LEU A 142 17.14 34.76 10.71
N VAL A 143 16.02 34.89 11.44
CA VAL A 143 15.75 36.00 12.37
C VAL A 143 16.55 35.84 13.67
N ARG A 144 16.72 34.61 14.15
CA ARG A 144 17.43 34.30 15.38
C ARG A 144 18.15 32.96 15.28
N ARG A 145 19.45 32.98 15.58
CA ARG A 145 20.30 31.79 15.64
C ARG A 145 20.57 31.44 17.10
N PRO A 146 20.47 30.16 17.49
CA PRO A 146 20.83 29.74 18.84
C PRO A 146 22.33 29.92 19.06
N SER A 147 22.71 30.35 20.25
CA SER A 147 24.10 30.43 20.67
C SER A 147 24.65 29.02 21.02
N VAL A 148 25.97 28.87 21.04
CA VAL A 148 26.63 27.65 21.48
C VAL A 148 26.20 27.25 22.89
N GLY A 149 26.11 28.21 23.83
CA GLY A 149 25.66 27.94 25.20
C GLY A 149 24.20 27.44 25.29
N GLU A 150 23.30 27.99 24.47
CA GLU A 150 21.91 27.50 24.40
C GLU A 150 21.83 26.06 23.84
N LEU A 151 22.66 25.72 22.86
CA LEU A 151 22.76 24.36 22.33
C LEU A 151 23.32 23.37 23.37
N ASP A 152 24.33 23.78 24.14
CA ASP A 152 24.92 22.97 25.22
C ASP A 152 23.91 22.71 26.36
N GLU A 153 23.17 23.75 26.77
CA GLU A 153 22.13 23.63 27.78
C GLU A 153 20.98 22.77 27.31
N LEU A 154 20.51 22.97 26.07
CA LEU A 154 19.46 22.15 25.46
C LEU A 154 19.87 20.68 25.39
N ALA A 155 21.07 20.38 24.93
CA ALA A 155 21.58 19.01 24.85
C ALA A 155 21.62 18.34 26.22
N ALA A 156 22.02 19.08 27.26
CA ALA A 156 22.01 18.57 28.65
C ALA A 156 20.57 18.25 29.14
N GLN A 157 19.59 19.12 28.84
CA GLN A 157 18.18 18.89 29.18
C GLN A 157 17.62 17.67 28.43
N VAL A 158 17.89 17.56 27.13
CA VAL A 158 17.46 16.43 26.29
C VAL A 158 18.05 15.12 26.82
N ARG A 159 19.36 15.05 27.10
CA ARG A 159 19.97 13.87 27.74
C ARG A 159 19.32 13.49 29.07
N GLY A 160 18.95 14.47 29.87
CA GLY A 160 18.26 14.26 31.15
C GLY A 160 16.93 13.51 31.00
N SER A 161 16.26 13.60 29.85
CA SER A 161 15.04 12.87 29.54
C SER A 161 15.28 11.44 29.07
N ARG A 162 16.54 11.05 28.84
CA ARG A 162 16.99 9.73 28.36
C ARG A 162 16.28 9.27 27.09
N PRO A 163 16.30 10.04 25.99
CA PRO A 163 15.69 9.63 24.74
C PRO A 163 16.58 8.58 24.04
N GLU A 164 15.94 7.79 23.17
CA GLU A 164 16.62 6.91 22.21
C GLU A 164 16.77 7.59 20.84
N ALA A 165 15.96 8.63 20.60
CA ALA A 165 16.05 9.49 19.42
C ALA A 165 15.47 10.88 19.72
N VAL A 166 15.88 11.87 18.95
CA VAL A 166 15.38 13.26 19.03
C VAL A 166 14.72 13.64 17.73
N ALA A 167 13.51 14.19 17.79
CA ALA A 167 12.86 14.85 16.66
C ALA A 167 13.08 16.35 16.76
N LEU A 168 13.44 17.02 15.65
CA LEU A 168 13.61 18.46 15.54
C LEU A 168 12.66 19.03 14.50
N SER A 169 11.94 20.11 14.86
CA SER A 169 11.13 20.87 13.92
C SER A 169 11.13 22.35 14.27
N LEU A 170 11.73 23.15 13.43
CA LEU A 170 11.74 24.59 13.58
C LEU A 170 10.57 25.21 12.83
N VAL A 171 9.90 26.17 13.45
CA VAL A 171 8.79 26.91 12.82
C VAL A 171 9.31 27.63 11.56
N GLN A 172 8.62 27.44 10.43
CA GLN A 172 9.03 27.87 9.08
C GLN A 172 10.26 27.12 8.53
N GLY A 173 10.74 26.05 9.17
CA GLY A 173 11.94 25.29 8.73
C GLY A 173 11.84 24.72 7.32
N PHE A 174 10.64 24.53 6.79
CA PHE A 174 10.42 24.06 5.40
C PHE A 174 10.86 25.11 4.35
N THR A 175 10.92 26.41 4.70
CA THR A 175 11.36 27.49 3.80
C THR A 175 12.88 27.53 3.67
N ALA A 176 13.61 27.09 4.70
CA ALA A 176 15.07 27.04 4.74
C ALA A 176 15.57 25.75 5.40
N PRO A 177 15.45 24.58 4.73
CA PRO A 177 15.80 23.26 5.29
C PRO A 177 17.22 23.17 5.83
N TRP A 178 18.16 23.90 5.23
CA TRP A 178 19.56 23.93 5.62
C TRP A 178 19.80 24.47 7.03
N ILE A 179 18.95 25.41 7.52
CA ILE A 179 19.04 25.92 8.90
C ILE A 179 18.65 24.85 9.91
N GLU A 180 17.58 24.11 9.62
CA GLU A 180 17.13 23.00 10.47
C GLU A 180 18.18 21.87 10.49
N ALA A 181 18.82 21.60 9.34
CA ALA A 181 19.91 20.65 9.23
C ALA A 181 21.15 21.08 10.04
N GLU A 182 21.51 22.38 10.02
CA GLU A 182 22.61 22.93 10.83
C GLU A 182 22.35 22.74 12.34
N VAL A 183 21.13 23.02 12.78
CA VAL A 183 20.77 22.84 14.19
C VAL A 183 20.75 21.34 14.55
N ALA A 184 20.27 20.48 13.67
CA ALA A 184 20.30 19.03 13.86
C ALA A 184 21.72 18.51 14.04
N SER A 185 22.62 18.86 13.14
CA SER A 185 24.05 18.47 13.22
C SER A 185 24.71 18.98 14.50
N ALA A 186 24.44 20.22 14.88
CA ALA A 186 24.98 20.80 16.11
C ALA A 186 24.47 20.09 17.38
N LEU A 187 23.25 19.55 17.35
CA LEU A 187 22.72 18.71 18.44
C LEU A 187 23.29 17.29 18.41
N GLU A 188 23.46 16.67 17.23
CA GLU A 188 24.07 15.35 17.07
C GLU A 188 25.49 15.30 17.61
N GLU A 189 26.33 16.32 17.30
CA GLU A 189 27.67 16.44 17.87
C GLU A 189 27.69 16.45 19.40
N ARG A 190 26.63 16.99 20.04
CA ARG A 190 26.49 17.08 21.49
C ARG A 190 25.84 15.86 22.11
N LEU A 191 24.96 15.19 21.40
CA LEU A 191 24.18 14.06 21.90
C LEU A 191 24.85 12.69 21.63
N GLU A 192 25.96 12.70 20.86
CA GLU A 192 26.78 11.53 20.54
C GLU A 192 25.97 10.42 19.86
N ASP A 193 25.61 9.35 20.60
CA ASP A 193 24.93 8.16 20.05
C ASP A 193 23.41 8.31 19.85
N ILE A 194 22.86 9.51 20.11
CA ILE A 194 21.41 9.73 19.98
C ILE A 194 21.11 10.41 18.65
N PRO A 195 20.46 9.72 17.69
CA PRO A 195 20.15 10.30 16.40
C PRO A 195 19.16 11.48 16.51
N VAL A 196 19.40 12.52 15.74
CA VAL A 196 18.52 13.69 15.60
C VAL A 196 17.84 13.62 14.23
N VAL A 197 16.52 13.60 14.21
CA VAL A 197 15.69 13.57 13.00
C VAL A 197 15.08 14.95 12.79
N SER A 198 15.43 15.60 11.68
CA SER A 198 14.89 16.92 11.34
C SER A 198 13.66 16.79 10.45
N ALA A 199 12.63 17.57 10.72
CA ALA A 199 11.41 17.59 9.94
C ALA A 199 11.67 18.05 8.49
N ALA A 200 12.54 19.02 8.29
CA ALA A 200 12.91 19.49 6.97
C ALA A 200 13.80 18.51 6.19
N GLY A 201 14.55 17.66 6.89
CA GLY A 201 15.33 16.58 6.28
C GLY A 201 14.49 15.37 5.90
N THR A 202 13.39 15.14 6.62
CA THR A 202 12.46 14.03 6.32
C THR A 202 11.44 14.46 5.28
N TRP A 203 10.74 15.58 5.50
CA TRP A 203 9.72 16.06 4.55
C TRP A 203 9.51 17.58 4.68
N PRO A 204 10.13 18.40 3.81
CA PRO A 204 10.10 19.87 3.88
C PRO A 204 8.81 20.47 3.29
N GLU A 205 7.66 20.05 3.79
CA GLU A 205 6.37 20.57 3.36
C GLU A 205 5.76 21.47 4.43
N ILE A 206 4.98 22.46 3.99
CA ILE A 206 4.24 23.35 4.89
C ILE A 206 3.29 22.55 5.79
N ARG A 207 2.92 23.06 6.93
CA ARG A 207 2.03 22.54 7.99
C ARG A 207 2.83 22.08 9.20
N GLU A 208 2.99 23.00 10.13
CA GLU A 208 3.91 22.83 11.26
C GLU A 208 3.60 21.60 12.14
N TYR A 209 2.31 21.31 12.39
CA TYR A 209 1.93 20.16 13.20
C TYR A 209 2.27 18.84 12.49
N GLU A 210 1.80 18.67 11.26
CA GLU A 210 2.01 17.43 10.49
C GLU A 210 3.48 17.21 10.20
N ARG A 211 4.24 18.25 9.84
CA ARG A 211 5.67 18.18 9.61
C ARG A 211 6.44 17.76 10.87
N SER A 212 6.06 18.35 12.01
CA SER A 212 6.65 17.96 13.31
C SER A 212 6.31 16.52 13.68
N LEU A 213 5.10 16.07 13.35
CA LEU A 213 4.68 14.69 13.60
C LEU A 213 5.43 13.71 12.71
N VAL A 214 5.71 14.06 11.45
CA VAL A 214 6.57 13.24 10.56
C VAL A 214 7.94 13.03 11.19
N ALA A 215 8.61 14.08 11.70
CA ALA A 215 9.88 13.93 12.39
C ALA A 215 9.79 13.08 13.67
N VAL A 216 8.69 13.20 14.42
CA VAL A 216 8.44 12.39 15.63
C VAL A 216 8.22 10.92 15.28
N LEU A 217 7.42 10.64 14.24
CA LEU A 217 7.16 9.26 13.77
C LEU A 217 8.45 8.61 13.24
N GLU A 218 9.20 9.34 12.43
CA GLU A 218 10.51 8.90 11.94
C GLU A 218 11.46 8.57 13.10
N ALA A 219 11.63 9.51 14.06
CA ALA A 219 12.46 9.29 15.23
C ALA A 219 11.97 8.10 16.09
N HIS A 220 10.63 7.87 16.13
CA HIS A 220 10.02 6.80 16.90
C HIS A 220 10.37 5.41 16.39
N ILE A 221 10.46 5.24 15.05
CA ILE A 221 10.71 3.92 14.45
C ILE A 221 12.16 3.71 14.01
N ARG A 222 12.93 4.77 13.78
CA ARG A 222 14.30 4.70 13.21
C ARG A 222 15.25 3.77 13.97
N PRO A 223 15.37 3.82 15.31
CA PRO A 223 16.24 2.89 16.02
C PRO A 223 15.79 1.43 15.93
N LEU A 224 14.48 1.18 15.93
CA LEU A 224 13.91 -0.16 15.78
C LEU A 224 14.21 -0.73 14.39
N MET A 225 13.88 0.03 13.36
CA MET A 225 14.04 -0.39 11.97
C MET A 225 15.50 -0.54 11.57
N GLY A 226 16.37 0.37 12.06
CA GLY A 226 17.81 0.25 11.83
C GLY A 226 18.39 -1.07 12.37
N ARG A 227 18.02 -1.48 13.60
CA ARG A 227 18.43 -2.77 14.16
C ARG A 227 17.88 -3.95 13.35
N TYR A 228 16.62 -3.88 12.95
CA TYR A 228 15.99 -4.91 12.13
C TYR A 228 16.70 -5.08 10.78
N TYR A 229 16.95 -3.98 10.05
CA TYR A 229 17.62 -4.04 8.76
C TYR A 229 19.06 -4.55 8.83
N GLU A 230 19.79 -4.23 9.90
CA GLU A 230 21.12 -4.77 10.12
C GLU A 230 21.10 -6.28 10.42
N THR A 231 20.12 -6.74 11.22
CA THR A 231 19.91 -8.17 11.48
C THR A 231 19.55 -8.90 10.17
N LEU A 232 18.66 -8.35 9.37
CA LEU A 232 18.27 -8.89 8.06
C LEU A 232 19.48 -9.00 7.13
N ARG A 233 20.29 -7.94 7.01
CA ARG A 233 21.52 -7.92 6.21
C ARG A 233 22.47 -9.04 6.63
N THR A 234 22.72 -9.16 7.93
CA THR A 234 23.63 -10.18 8.49
C THR A 234 23.14 -11.59 8.17
N ARG A 235 21.86 -11.91 8.45
CA ARG A 235 21.26 -13.22 8.16
C ARG A 235 21.33 -13.58 6.68
N LEU A 236 21.02 -12.64 5.80
CA LEU A 236 21.08 -12.88 4.36
C LEU A 236 22.51 -13.09 3.85
N HIS A 237 23.46 -12.34 4.38
CA HIS A 237 24.88 -12.53 4.07
C HIS A 237 25.37 -13.91 4.53
N ASP A 238 24.97 -14.36 5.73
CA ASP A 238 25.39 -15.64 6.31
C ASP A 238 24.91 -16.86 5.54
N ILE A 239 23.79 -16.74 4.81
CA ILE A 239 23.32 -17.79 3.88
C ILE A 239 23.89 -17.65 2.48
N GLY A 240 24.76 -16.66 2.22
CA GLY A 240 25.45 -16.46 0.96
C GLY A 240 24.79 -15.52 -0.03
N VAL A 241 23.79 -14.72 0.36
CA VAL A 241 23.24 -13.65 -0.48
C VAL A 241 24.25 -12.51 -0.61
N SER A 242 24.75 -12.30 -1.81
CA SER A 242 25.66 -11.19 -2.15
C SER A 242 24.97 -10.06 -2.94
N ALA A 243 23.72 -10.30 -3.36
CA ALA A 243 22.91 -9.32 -4.08
C ALA A 243 22.52 -8.13 -3.20
N PRO A 244 22.35 -6.92 -3.77
CA PRO A 244 21.85 -5.77 -3.05
C PRO A 244 20.44 -6.03 -2.49
N ILE A 245 20.18 -5.47 -1.31
CA ILE A 245 18.90 -5.57 -0.62
C ILE A 245 18.20 -4.22 -0.75
N PHE A 246 16.96 -4.26 -1.21
CA PHE A 246 16.07 -3.12 -1.28
C PHE A 246 14.87 -3.32 -0.36
N ILE A 247 14.26 -2.22 0.06
CA ILE A 247 13.07 -2.21 0.90
C ILE A 247 11.91 -1.60 0.11
N SER A 248 10.76 -2.24 0.14
CA SER A 248 9.53 -1.72 -0.48
C SER A 248 9.09 -0.44 0.22
N ALA A 249 8.76 0.58 -0.55
CA ALA A 249 8.32 1.89 -0.06
C ALA A 249 6.81 2.07 -0.14
N SER A 250 6.27 2.94 0.69
CA SER A 250 4.85 3.28 0.76
C SER A 250 4.32 3.96 -0.51
N ASN A 251 5.19 4.55 -1.33
CA ASN A 251 4.88 5.19 -2.61
C ASN A 251 4.81 4.21 -3.80
N GLY A 252 4.95 2.90 -3.54
CA GLY A 252 4.96 1.85 -4.56
C GLY A 252 6.31 1.62 -5.24
N GLY A 253 7.36 2.28 -4.79
CA GLY A 253 8.73 2.05 -5.23
C GLY A 253 9.55 1.18 -4.29
N THR A 254 10.86 1.17 -4.52
CA THR A 254 11.87 0.54 -3.65
C THR A 254 12.98 1.52 -3.32
N LEU A 255 13.53 1.35 -2.12
CA LEU A 255 14.65 2.14 -1.57
C LEU A 255 15.81 1.20 -1.26
N SER A 256 17.06 1.66 -1.38
CA SER A 256 18.19 0.88 -0.88
C SER A 256 18.06 0.67 0.63
N LEU A 257 18.54 -0.47 1.14
CA LEU A 257 18.44 -0.79 2.57
C LEU A 257 19.09 0.28 3.43
N ASP A 258 20.22 0.87 2.99
CA ASP A 258 20.93 1.92 3.72
C ASP A 258 20.10 3.21 3.80
N TYR A 259 19.41 3.59 2.71
CA TYR A 259 18.51 4.75 2.71
C TYR A 259 17.28 4.48 3.59
N ALA A 260 16.67 3.30 3.46
CA ALA A 260 15.51 2.91 4.27
C ALA A 260 15.82 2.85 5.78
N ALA A 261 17.05 2.51 6.17
CA ALA A 261 17.48 2.54 7.57
C ALA A 261 17.53 3.96 8.17
N LEU A 262 17.77 4.97 7.31
CA LEU A 262 17.76 6.37 7.70
C LEU A 262 16.37 7.00 7.59
N HIS A 263 15.52 6.50 6.69
CA HIS A 263 14.18 7.00 6.36
C HIS A 263 13.10 5.91 6.43
N PRO A 264 12.99 5.17 7.56
CA PRO A 264 12.08 4.02 7.66
C PRO A 264 10.59 4.41 7.58
N LEU A 265 10.23 5.66 7.82
CA LEU A 265 8.85 6.11 7.73
C LEU A 265 8.29 6.01 6.29
N GLU A 266 9.16 6.11 5.27
CA GLU A 266 8.79 5.92 3.87
C GLU A 266 8.40 4.47 3.54
N THR A 267 8.62 3.51 4.45
CA THR A 267 8.39 2.06 4.22
C THR A 267 7.18 1.48 4.97
N VAL A 268 6.47 2.29 5.78
CA VAL A 268 5.47 1.77 6.75
C VAL A 268 4.22 1.17 6.11
N LEU A 269 3.84 1.57 4.89
CA LEU A 269 2.68 1.06 4.13
C LEU A 269 3.10 0.25 2.90
N SER A 270 4.26 -0.43 2.95
CA SER A 270 4.86 -1.11 1.81
C SER A 270 4.07 -2.31 1.28
N GLY A 271 3.40 -3.09 2.13
CA GLY A 271 2.65 -4.28 1.73
C GLY A 271 1.53 -3.96 0.71
N PRO A 272 0.50 -3.17 1.09
CA PRO A 272 -0.55 -2.76 0.14
C PRO A 272 0.02 -2.05 -1.10
N ALA A 273 1.01 -1.16 -0.93
CA ALA A 273 1.63 -0.43 -2.03
C ALA A 273 2.28 -1.37 -3.07
N SER A 274 2.92 -2.45 -2.62
CA SER A 274 3.52 -3.45 -3.51
C SER A 274 2.47 -4.17 -4.36
N GLY A 275 1.32 -4.54 -3.78
CA GLY A 275 0.21 -5.16 -4.53
C GLY A 275 -0.34 -4.23 -5.61
N VAL A 276 -0.52 -2.94 -5.30
CA VAL A 276 -0.96 -1.93 -6.28
C VAL A 276 0.09 -1.72 -7.37
N THR A 277 1.38 -1.70 -7.00
CA THR A 277 2.47 -1.62 -7.97
C THR A 277 2.48 -2.84 -8.90
N ALA A 278 2.25 -4.06 -8.37
CA ALA A 278 2.10 -5.25 -9.19
C ALA A 278 1.00 -5.09 -10.24
N ALA A 279 -0.17 -4.59 -9.83
CA ALA A 279 -1.30 -4.36 -10.73
C ALA A 279 -0.96 -3.31 -11.81
N ALA A 280 -0.36 -2.19 -11.42
CA ALA A 280 0.06 -1.14 -12.35
C ALA A 280 1.09 -1.63 -13.38
N MET A 281 2.11 -2.34 -12.91
CA MET A 281 3.21 -2.83 -13.76
C MET A 281 2.81 -3.98 -14.67
N THR A 282 1.85 -4.81 -14.24
CA THR A 282 1.38 -5.95 -15.03
C THR A 282 0.24 -5.62 -15.98
N MET A 283 -0.43 -4.49 -15.79
CA MET A 283 -1.51 -3.95 -16.64
C MET A 283 -1.23 -2.50 -17.04
N PRO A 284 -0.14 -2.23 -17.78
CA PRO A 284 0.21 -0.88 -18.19
C PRO A 284 -0.90 -0.27 -19.07
N GLU A 285 -1.05 1.04 -19.01
CA GLU A 285 -2.01 1.83 -19.80
C GLU A 285 -3.50 1.46 -19.58
N ARG A 286 -3.83 0.86 -18.44
CA ARG A 286 -5.22 0.52 -18.10
C ARG A 286 -5.63 1.09 -16.74
N ASN A 287 -6.93 1.37 -16.64
CA ASN A 287 -7.56 1.71 -15.37
C ASN A 287 -7.84 0.43 -14.59
N VAL A 288 -7.27 0.33 -13.41
CA VAL A 288 -7.36 -0.84 -12.55
C VAL A 288 -7.87 -0.44 -11.17
N LEU A 289 -8.85 -1.17 -10.68
CA LEU A 289 -9.25 -1.17 -9.28
C LEU A 289 -8.64 -2.40 -8.61
N THR A 290 -7.79 -2.20 -7.63
CA THR A 290 -7.21 -3.30 -6.87
C THR A 290 -8.10 -3.67 -5.68
N PHE A 291 -8.14 -4.95 -5.33
CA PHE A 291 -8.88 -5.46 -4.20
C PHE A 291 -8.06 -6.54 -3.48
N ASP A 292 -7.38 -6.13 -2.42
CA ASP A 292 -6.66 -7.05 -1.53
C ASP A 292 -7.56 -7.44 -0.37
N MET A 293 -8.00 -8.67 -0.32
CA MET A 293 -8.78 -9.17 0.81
C MET A 293 -8.00 -10.25 1.55
N GLY A 294 -7.55 -9.87 2.74
CA GLY A 294 -6.93 -10.75 3.71
C GLY A 294 -7.91 -11.34 4.73
N GLY A 295 -7.37 -11.79 5.85
CA GLY A 295 -8.17 -12.30 6.96
C GLY A 295 -8.87 -11.22 7.78
N THR A 296 -8.30 -10.02 7.90
CA THR A 296 -8.78 -8.97 8.84
C THR A 296 -9.43 -7.78 8.16
N SER A 297 -8.95 -7.40 7.00
CA SER A 297 -9.37 -6.21 6.25
C SER A 297 -9.39 -6.49 4.77
N SER A 298 -9.98 -5.56 4.02
CA SER A 298 -9.85 -5.46 2.58
C SER A 298 -9.28 -4.09 2.25
N ASP A 299 -8.22 -4.07 1.46
CA ASP A 299 -7.52 -2.88 1.01
C ASP A 299 -7.76 -2.65 -0.47
N MET A 300 -8.11 -1.43 -0.84
CA MET A 300 -8.49 -1.07 -2.19
C MET A 300 -7.73 0.15 -2.65
N SER A 301 -7.32 0.15 -3.92
CA SER A 301 -6.59 1.26 -4.54
C SER A 301 -6.97 1.41 -5.99
N VAL A 302 -6.72 2.62 -6.51
CA VAL A 302 -7.01 2.99 -7.89
C VAL A 302 -5.70 3.21 -8.66
N VAL A 303 -5.63 2.63 -9.84
CA VAL A 303 -4.57 2.85 -10.83
C VAL A 303 -5.21 3.45 -12.06
N VAL A 304 -4.71 4.58 -12.53
CA VAL A 304 -5.18 5.27 -13.74
C VAL A 304 -4.06 5.29 -14.75
N ASP A 305 -4.32 4.81 -15.96
CA ASP A 305 -3.33 4.74 -17.05
C ASP A 305 -2.00 4.11 -16.58
N GLY A 306 -2.08 2.99 -15.88
CA GLY A 306 -0.93 2.26 -15.35
C GLY A 306 -0.18 2.97 -14.21
N THR A 307 -0.72 4.08 -13.67
CA THR A 307 -0.09 4.83 -12.57
C THR A 307 -0.93 4.73 -11.30
N PRO A 308 -0.38 4.24 -10.18
CA PRO A 308 -1.05 4.29 -8.89
C PRO A 308 -1.36 5.72 -8.46
N ILE A 309 -2.57 5.94 -7.95
CA ILE A 309 -2.89 7.22 -7.30
C ILE A 309 -2.16 7.29 -5.98
N LEU A 310 -1.52 8.42 -5.72
CA LEU A 310 -0.86 8.70 -4.45
C LEU A 310 -1.66 9.72 -3.65
N THR A 311 -1.61 9.59 -2.33
CA THR A 311 -2.03 10.63 -1.40
C THR A 311 -0.85 11.08 -0.56
N THR A 312 -0.85 12.34 -0.17
CA THR A 312 0.12 12.87 0.80
C THR A 312 -0.49 13.04 2.19
N ARG A 313 -1.70 12.53 2.39
CA ARG A 313 -2.44 12.67 3.65
C ARG A 313 -3.12 11.36 3.98
N THR A 314 -2.53 10.61 4.89
CA THR A 314 -3.14 9.41 5.45
C THR A 314 -3.13 9.47 6.98
N ILE A 315 -3.84 8.56 7.62
CA ILE A 315 -3.92 8.45 9.08
C ILE A 315 -3.40 7.09 9.50
N LEU A 316 -2.39 7.08 10.36
CA LEU A 316 -1.83 5.85 10.94
C LEU A 316 -2.06 5.83 12.45
N GLY A 317 -2.83 4.87 12.95
CA GLY A 317 -3.10 4.75 14.39
C GLY A 317 -3.66 6.04 15.02
N GLY A 318 -4.51 6.77 14.32
CA GLY A 318 -5.09 8.05 14.74
C GLY A 318 -4.21 9.28 14.45
N LEU A 319 -2.97 9.09 14.00
CA LEU A 319 -2.00 10.15 13.75
C LEU A 319 -1.93 10.50 12.25
N PRO A 320 -2.01 11.78 11.85
CA PRO A 320 -1.85 12.16 10.45
C PRO A 320 -0.40 11.97 9.99
N LEU A 321 -0.25 11.30 8.86
CA LEU A 321 1.03 11.14 8.17
C LEU A 321 1.03 12.01 6.89
N LEU A 322 2.06 12.83 6.74
CA LEU A 322 2.27 13.73 5.61
C LEU A 322 3.47 13.23 4.78
N LEU A 323 3.27 12.17 4.01
CA LEU A 323 4.23 11.59 3.07
C LEU A 323 3.48 11.03 1.85
N PRO A 324 4.12 10.97 0.68
CA PRO A 324 3.50 10.32 -0.48
C PRO A 324 3.41 8.81 -0.24
N VAL A 325 2.19 8.33 -0.19
CA VAL A 325 1.87 6.91 -0.08
C VAL A 325 0.87 6.52 -1.16
N VAL A 326 0.89 5.27 -1.59
CA VAL A 326 -0.20 4.75 -2.44
C VAL A 326 -1.52 4.95 -1.70
N ASP A 327 -2.49 5.53 -2.40
CA ASP A 327 -3.78 5.83 -1.82
C ASP A 327 -4.59 4.54 -1.64
N VAL A 328 -4.60 4.03 -0.43
CA VAL A 328 -5.25 2.77 -0.05
C VAL A 328 -6.42 3.07 0.87
N SER A 329 -7.60 2.64 0.46
CA SER A 329 -8.80 2.67 1.28
C SER A 329 -8.98 1.33 1.99
N ALA A 330 -8.69 1.31 3.30
CA ALA A 330 -8.86 0.10 4.11
C ALA A 330 -10.31 -0.01 4.62
N ILE A 331 -10.92 -1.17 4.40
CA ILE A 331 -12.25 -1.50 4.90
C ILE A 331 -12.09 -2.61 5.94
N GLY A 332 -12.63 -2.40 7.14
CA GLY A 332 -12.61 -3.37 8.23
C GLY A 332 -13.52 -4.59 7.97
N SER A 333 -13.46 -5.13 6.76
CA SER A 333 -14.18 -6.33 6.34
C SER A 333 -13.23 -7.26 5.61
N GLY A 334 -12.97 -8.43 6.18
CA GLY A 334 -12.09 -9.46 5.62
C GLY A 334 -12.64 -10.86 5.88
N GLY A 335 -11.88 -11.90 5.52
CA GLY A 335 -12.32 -13.30 5.71
C GLY A 335 -12.62 -13.67 7.15
N GLY A 336 -11.97 -13.05 8.12
CA GLY A 336 -12.18 -13.25 9.56
C GLY A 336 -13.18 -12.30 10.20
N SER A 337 -13.85 -11.41 9.44
CA SER A 337 -14.89 -10.52 9.99
C SER A 337 -16.00 -11.32 10.64
N MET A 338 -16.27 -11.02 11.92
CA MET A 338 -17.21 -11.75 12.74
C MET A 338 -18.66 -11.46 12.32
N ILE A 339 -19.47 -12.51 12.32
CA ILE A 339 -20.90 -12.45 11.99
C ILE A 339 -21.70 -12.64 13.26
N THR A 340 -22.50 -11.64 13.61
CA THR A 340 -23.35 -11.65 14.81
C THR A 340 -24.80 -11.31 14.47
N PRO A 341 -25.78 -11.79 15.25
CA PRO A 341 -27.15 -11.30 15.14
C PRO A 341 -27.21 -9.79 15.37
N GLY A 342 -28.13 -9.12 14.69
CA GLY A 342 -28.38 -7.70 14.90
C GLY A 342 -28.81 -7.38 16.33
N SER A 343 -28.53 -6.16 16.80
CA SER A 343 -28.91 -5.72 18.15
C SER A 343 -30.43 -5.71 18.32
N PRO A 344 -30.96 -6.02 19.51
CA PRO A 344 -32.39 -5.94 19.78
C PRO A 344 -32.95 -4.55 19.44
N GLY A 345 -33.97 -4.52 18.56
CA GLY A 345 -34.56 -3.26 18.06
C GLY A 345 -33.88 -2.67 16.82
N SER A 346 -32.83 -3.26 16.32
CA SER A 346 -32.23 -2.93 15.02
C SER A 346 -33.10 -3.46 13.88
N SER A 347 -33.14 -2.75 12.75
CA SER A 347 -33.73 -3.24 11.50
C SER A 347 -32.85 -4.27 10.79
N ALA A 348 -31.60 -4.42 11.19
CA ALA A 348 -30.64 -5.36 10.60
C ALA A 348 -30.72 -6.71 11.31
N ALA A 349 -30.96 -7.78 10.54
CA ALA A 349 -30.99 -9.16 11.07
C ALA A 349 -29.59 -9.66 11.48
N LEU A 350 -28.55 -9.25 10.73
CA LEU A 350 -27.15 -9.60 10.97
C LEU A 350 -26.26 -8.36 11.01
N ARG A 351 -25.16 -8.45 11.73
CA ARG A 351 -24.05 -7.49 11.73
C ARG A 351 -22.75 -8.20 11.35
N ILE A 352 -21.99 -7.59 10.41
CA ILE A 352 -20.68 -8.06 9.95
C ILE A 352 -19.63 -7.08 10.42
N GLY A 353 -18.66 -7.57 11.18
CA GLY A 353 -17.60 -6.73 11.74
C GLY A 353 -18.11 -5.57 12.63
N PRO A 354 -17.29 -4.52 12.87
CA PRO A 354 -15.89 -4.38 12.43
C PRO A 354 -14.89 -5.33 13.11
N GLU A 355 -15.34 -6.10 14.12
CA GLU A 355 -14.48 -7.03 14.84
C GLU A 355 -14.08 -8.20 13.93
N SER A 356 -12.82 -8.61 14.02
CA SER A 356 -12.26 -9.75 13.30
C SER A 356 -11.77 -10.82 14.27
N ALA A 357 -11.97 -12.08 13.93
CA ALA A 357 -11.39 -13.21 14.66
C ALA A 357 -9.87 -13.32 14.48
N GLY A 358 -9.28 -12.56 13.55
CA GLY A 358 -7.85 -12.61 13.25
C GLY A 358 -7.39 -13.99 12.76
N ALA A 359 -6.12 -14.30 13.04
CA ALA A 359 -5.54 -15.61 12.77
C ALA A 359 -5.62 -16.56 13.98
N ASP A 360 -5.69 -16.00 15.18
CA ASP A 360 -5.78 -16.69 16.47
C ASP A 360 -6.84 -15.98 17.34
N PRO A 361 -7.92 -16.67 17.73
CA PRO A 361 -8.27 -18.05 17.42
C PRO A 361 -8.68 -18.30 15.96
N GLY A 362 -9.01 -17.25 15.18
CA GLY A 362 -9.44 -17.33 13.79
C GLY A 362 -10.90 -17.79 13.60
N PRO A 363 -11.31 -18.06 12.35
CA PRO A 363 -12.59 -18.67 12.00
C PRO A 363 -12.87 -19.93 12.77
N ILE A 364 -14.15 -20.24 13.02
CA ILE A 364 -14.58 -21.49 13.69
C ILE A 364 -14.01 -22.71 12.97
N SER A 365 -14.06 -22.69 11.63
CA SER A 365 -13.56 -23.76 10.77
C SER A 365 -12.07 -24.09 10.96
N TYR A 366 -11.29 -23.20 11.54
CA TYR A 366 -9.84 -23.47 11.79
C TYR A 366 -9.61 -24.44 12.96
N GLY A 367 -10.63 -24.69 13.81
CA GLY A 367 -10.52 -25.60 14.94
C GLY A 367 -9.56 -25.14 16.06
N ARG A 368 -9.25 -23.82 16.12
CA ARG A 368 -8.32 -23.21 17.08
C ARG A 368 -9.03 -22.51 18.26
N GLY A 369 -10.32 -22.76 18.46
CA GLY A 369 -11.08 -22.19 19.56
C GLY A 369 -11.91 -20.94 19.18
N GLY A 370 -12.05 -20.61 17.90
CA GLY A 370 -13.00 -19.62 17.42
C GLY A 370 -14.43 -20.02 17.81
N THR A 371 -15.22 -19.05 18.28
CA THR A 371 -16.61 -19.27 18.74
C THR A 371 -17.65 -18.48 17.98
N THR A 372 -17.23 -17.48 17.21
CA THR A 372 -18.10 -16.63 16.40
C THR A 372 -17.84 -16.91 14.92
N PRO A 373 -18.87 -17.20 14.10
CA PRO A 373 -18.69 -17.47 12.68
C PRO A 373 -18.20 -16.21 11.95
N THR A 374 -17.46 -16.44 10.86
CA THR A 374 -16.82 -15.41 10.05
C THR A 374 -17.22 -15.50 8.59
N ILE A 375 -16.77 -14.56 7.76
CA ILE A 375 -16.96 -14.61 6.29
C ILE A 375 -16.32 -15.88 5.70
N THR A 376 -15.16 -16.32 6.21
CA THR A 376 -14.55 -17.61 5.80
C THR A 376 -15.49 -18.79 6.10
N ASP A 377 -16.10 -18.81 7.28
CA ASP A 377 -17.08 -19.84 7.65
C ASP A 377 -18.34 -19.77 6.76
N ALA A 378 -18.78 -18.57 6.36
CA ALA A 378 -19.89 -18.39 5.43
C ALA A 378 -19.56 -18.97 4.04
N TYR A 379 -18.37 -18.77 3.52
CA TYR A 379 -17.93 -19.40 2.27
C TYR A 379 -17.83 -20.92 2.39
N LEU A 380 -17.36 -21.44 3.51
CA LEU A 380 -17.26 -22.86 3.75
C LEU A 380 -18.65 -23.51 3.85
N SER A 381 -19.54 -22.97 4.66
CA SER A 381 -20.94 -23.45 4.80
C SER A 381 -21.68 -23.34 3.49
N SER A 382 -21.42 -22.29 2.72
CA SER A 382 -21.96 -22.19 1.38
C SER A 382 -21.31 -23.14 0.36
N GLY A 383 -20.28 -23.95 0.68
CA GLY A 383 -19.61 -24.91 -0.22
C GLY A 383 -18.74 -24.26 -1.30
N VAL A 384 -18.42 -22.95 -1.21
CA VAL A 384 -17.44 -22.30 -2.10
C VAL A 384 -16.05 -22.78 -1.78
N LEU A 385 -15.67 -22.79 -0.49
CA LEU A 385 -14.39 -23.32 -0.06
C LEU A 385 -14.45 -24.84 0.05
N ASP A 386 -13.40 -25.50 -0.46
CA ASP A 386 -13.17 -26.92 -0.25
C ASP A 386 -12.56 -27.13 1.15
N PRO A 387 -13.22 -27.90 2.05
CA PRO A 387 -12.69 -28.15 3.37
C PRO A 387 -11.35 -28.91 3.38
N GLN A 388 -11.01 -29.65 2.31
CA GLN A 388 -9.75 -30.40 2.19
C GLN A 388 -8.69 -29.67 1.34
N GLY A 389 -9.11 -28.75 0.48
CA GLY A 389 -8.22 -28.02 -0.46
C GLY A 389 -7.66 -26.71 0.08
N PHE A 390 -8.08 -26.27 1.27
CA PHE A 390 -7.68 -24.96 1.79
C PHE A 390 -6.17 -24.86 2.02
N LEU A 391 -5.56 -23.75 1.55
CA LEU A 391 -4.10 -23.55 1.56
C LEU A 391 -3.34 -24.71 0.86
N GLY A 392 -3.83 -25.17 -0.28
CA GLY A 392 -3.22 -26.29 -1.01
C GLY A 392 -3.29 -27.61 -0.25
N GLY A 393 -4.30 -27.78 0.63
CA GLY A 393 -4.50 -28.99 1.43
C GLY A 393 -3.68 -29.09 2.71
N THR A 394 -2.93 -28.04 3.06
CA THR A 394 -2.10 -28.03 4.29
C THR A 394 -2.92 -27.78 5.55
N MET A 395 -4.13 -27.23 5.43
CA MET A 395 -5.00 -26.90 6.57
C MET A 395 -6.45 -27.34 6.28
N PRO A 396 -6.88 -28.51 6.78
CA PRO A 396 -8.27 -28.94 6.66
C PRO A 396 -9.19 -28.05 7.50
N LEU A 397 -10.37 -27.72 6.96
CA LEU A 397 -11.38 -26.89 7.60
C LEU A 397 -12.53 -27.74 8.18
N ASP A 398 -12.99 -27.39 9.39
CA ASP A 398 -14.16 -28.03 10.02
C ASP A 398 -15.47 -27.39 9.53
N ARG A 399 -16.00 -27.95 8.44
CA ARG A 399 -17.28 -27.52 7.88
C ARG A 399 -18.44 -27.76 8.85
N ALA A 400 -18.43 -28.88 9.60
CA ALA A 400 -19.53 -29.21 10.48
C ALA A 400 -19.67 -28.20 11.64
N ALA A 401 -18.54 -27.72 12.17
CA ALA A 401 -18.53 -26.65 13.16
C ALA A 401 -19.09 -25.33 12.61
N SER A 402 -18.69 -24.93 11.37
CA SER A 402 -19.24 -23.76 10.71
C SER A 402 -20.76 -23.87 10.46
N ASP A 403 -21.21 -24.99 9.92
CA ASP A 403 -22.65 -25.24 9.66
C ASP A 403 -23.46 -25.16 10.95
N HIS A 404 -22.94 -25.71 12.06
CA HIS A 404 -23.60 -25.65 13.38
C HIS A 404 -23.71 -24.19 13.88
N ALA A 405 -22.64 -23.41 13.77
CA ALA A 405 -22.66 -22.00 14.17
C ALA A 405 -23.69 -21.18 13.35
N PHE A 406 -23.82 -21.45 12.06
CA PHE A 406 -24.84 -20.77 11.24
C PHE A 406 -26.25 -21.20 11.56
N VAL A 407 -26.50 -22.42 12.09
CA VAL A 407 -27.81 -22.78 12.65
C VAL A 407 -28.18 -21.89 13.84
N GLU A 408 -27.24 -21.64 14.75
CA GLU A 408 -27.43 -20.76 15.90
C GLU A 408 -27.68 -19.31 15.48
N VAL A 409 -26.91 -18.80 14.51
CA VAL A 409 -27.07 -17.44 13.94
C VAL A 409 -28.45 -17.30 13.29
N ALA A 410 -28.86 -18.26 12.47
CA ALA A 410 -30.16 -18.27 11.80
C ALA A 410 -31.32 -18.24 12.81
N GLN A 411 -31.27 -19.08 13.85
CA GLN A 411 -32.28 -19.11 14.92
C GLN A 411 -32.36 -17.79 15.67
N SER A 412 -31.19 -17.21 16.03
CA SER A 412 -31.13 -15.96 16.79
C SER A 412 -31.56 -14.73 15.97
N ALA A 413 -31.33 -14.74 14.66
CA ALA A 413 -31.70 -13.67 13.74
C ALA A 413 -33.10 -13.85 13.11
N GLY A 414 -33.80 -14.96 13.37
CA GLY A 414 -35.10 -15.29 12.75
C GLY A 414 -34.99 -15.56 11.25
N ILE A 415 -33.87 -16.10 10.78
CA ILE A 415 -33.62 -16.50 9.39
C ILE A 415 -34.01 -17.97 9.20
N GLY A 416 -34.52 -18.31 8.02
CA GLY A 416 -35.15 -19.62 7.77
C GLY A 416 -34.18 -20.81 7.82
N SER A 417 -32.91 -20.62 7.44
CA SER A 417 -31.89 -21.69 7.43
C SER A 417 -30.47 -21.18 7.62
N ALA A 418 -29.54 -22.07 8.00
CA ALA A 418 -28.12 -21.81 8.10
C ALA A 418 -27.53 -21.33 6.77
N GLY A 419 -27.90 -21.95 5.66
CA GLY A 419 -27.44 -21.55 4.33
C GLY A 419 -27.92 -20.16 3.92
N GLU A 420 -29.16 -19.77 4.27
CA GLU A 420 -29.65 -18.41 4.07
C GLU A 420 -28.88 -17.41 4.94
N ALA A 421 -28.59 -17.75 6.20
CA ALA A 421 -27.82 -16.87 7.08
C ALA A 421 -26.38 -16.64 6.55
N ALA A 422 -25.72 -17.68 6.06
CA ALA A 422 -24.43 -17.58 5.43
C ALA A 422 -24.48 -16.71 4.15
N GLY A 423 -25.51 -16.91 3.30
CA GLY A 423 -25.73 -16.10 2.10
C GLY A 423 -25.96 -14.63 2.43
N TYR A 424 -26.83 -14.30 3.38
CA TYR A 424 -27.07 -12.92 3.82
C TYR A 424 -25.82 -12.26 4.39
N ALA A 425 -24.99 -13.01 5.11
CA ALA A 425 -23.73 -12.49 5.62
C ALA A 425 -22.80 -12.07 4.48
N LEU A 426 -22.69 -12.87 3.41
CA LEU A 426 -21.91 -12.53 2.22
C LEU A 426 -22.48 -11.30 1.49
N ASP A 427 -23.81 -11.22 1.33
CA ASP A 427 -24.47 -10.09 0.69
C ASP A 427 -24.25 -8.78 1.48
N ILE A 428 -24.37 -8.80 2.81
CA ILE A 428 -24.13 -7.64 3.66
C ILE A 428 -22.67 -7.19 3.57
N ALA A 429 -21.70 -8.11 3.65
CA ALA A 429 -20.28 -7.80 3.50
C ALA A 429 -19.99 -7.18 2.12
N THR A 430 -20.58 -7.72 1.06
CA THR A 430 -20.45 -7.19 -0.30
C THR A 430 -20.95 -5.75 -0.40
N VAL A 431 -22.16 -5.48 0.12
CA VAL A 431 -22.75 -4.13 0.08
C VAL A 431 -21.93 -3.13 0.90
N GLN A 432 -21.41 -3.53 2.06
CA GLN A 432 -20.52 -2.67 2.88
C GLN A 432 -19.26 -2.30 2.10
N MET A 433 -18.59 -3.27 1.49
CA MET A 433 -17.38 -3.04 0.69
C MET A 433 -17.69 -2.21 -0.56
N ALA A 434 -18.77 -2.52 -1.29
CA ALA A 434 -19.18 -1.77 -2.49
C ALA A 434 -19.53 -0.30 -2.15
N THR A 435 -20.19 -0.06 -1.01
CA THR A 435 -20.53 1.30 -0.58
C THR A 435 -19.27 2.12 -0.28
N ALA A 436 -18.32 1.55 0.44
CA ALA A 436 -17.05 2.22 0.71
C ALA A 436 -16.29 2.53 -0.58
N LEU A 437 -16.26 1.58 -1.53
CA LEU A 437 -15.62 1.78 -2.84
C LEU A 437 -16.29 2.87 -3.68
N ARG A 438 -17.62 2.85 -3.79
CA ARG A 438 -18.35 3.88 -4.52
C ARG A 438 -18.05 5.27 -3.96
N THR A 439 -18.01 5.41 -2.62
CA THR A 439 -17.64 6.68 -1.98
C THR A 439 -16.23 7.11 -2.37
N THR A 440 -15.26 6.20 -2.26
CA THR A 440 -13.85 6.47 -2.61
C THR A 440 -13.68 6.86 -4.08
N LEU A 441 -14.35 6.18 -5.01
CA LEU A 441 -14.28 6.48 -6.44
C LEU A 441 -14.99 7.80 -6.77
N ALA A 442 -16.18 8.01 -6.20
CA ALA A 442 -16.95 9.25 -6.42
C ALA A 442 -16.21 10.50 -5.91
N GLU A 443 -15.53 10.42 -4.76
CA GLU A 443 -14.69 11.52 -4.24
C GLU A 443 -13.54 11.90 -5.21
N ARG A 444 -13.14 10.98 -6.09
CA ARG A 444 -12.08 11.17 -7.09
C ARG A 444 -12.62 11.41 -8.49
N GLY A 445 -13.95 11.44 -8.66
CA GLY A 445 -14.61 11.66 -9.95
C GLY A 445 -14.49 10.48 -10.91
N PHE A 446 -14.45 9.24 -10.40
CA PHE A 446 -14.37 8.01 -11.20
C PHE A 446 -15.65 7.18 -11.11
N GLU A 447 -15.98 6.50 -12.23
CA GLU A 447 -17.06 5.54 -12.32
C GLU A 447 -16.51 4.10 -12.29
N PRO A 448 -17.05 3.20 -11.44
CA PRO A 448 -16.54 1.83 -11.32
C PRO A 448 -16.48 1.04 -12.64
N SER A 449 -17.41 1.29 -13.56
CA SER A 449 -17.49 0.62 -14.87
C SER A 449 -16.30 0.89 -15.81
N GLU A 450 -15.50 1.92 -15.51
CA GLU A 450 -14.30 2.28 -16.29
C GLU A 450 -13.07 1.43 -15.92
N PHE A 451 -13.19 0.60 -14.90
CA PHE A 451 -12.09 -0.15 -14.32
C PHE A 451 -12.17 -1.66 -14.57
N THR A 452 -10.99 -2.28 -14.67
CA THR A 452 -10.83 -3.73 -14.50
C THR A 452 -10.50 -4.01 -13.03
N LEU A 453 -11.25 -4.91 -12.39
CA LEU A 453 -10.97 -5.33 -11.02
C LEU A 453 -9.86 -6.37 -11.00
N ILE A 454 -8.79 -6.12 -10.21
CA ILE A 454 -7.72 -7.09 -9.95
C ILE A 454 -7.78 -7.49 -8.47
N PRO A 455 -8.38 -8.66 -8.16
CA PRO A 455 -8.41 -9.17 -6.79
C PRO A 455 -7.16 -9.95 -6.47
N PHE A 456 -6.64 -9.73 -5.25
CA PHE A 456 -5.54 -10.51 -4.70
C PHE A 456 -5.71 -10.67 -3.17
N GLY A 457 -4.70 -11.22 -2.48
CA GLY A 457 -4.87 -11.72 -1.13
C GLY A 457 -5.58 -13.07 -1.09
N GLY A 458 -5.61 -13.71 0.06
CA GLY A 458 -6.15 -15.06 0.22
C GLY A 458 -7.66 -15.21 -0.05
N ALA A 459 -8.44 -14.16 0.24
CA ALA A 459 -9.90 -14.14 0.09
C ALA A 459 -10.40 -13.26 -1.08
N GLY A 460 -9.54 -12.40 -1.62
CA GLY A 460 -9.91 -11.46 -2.69
C GLY A 460 -10.55 -12.13 -3.90
N PRO A 461 -9.92 -13.15 -4.52
CA PRO A 461 -10.50 -13.84 -5.68
C PRO A 461 -11.86 -14.48 -5.40
N THR A 462 -12.10 -14.94 -4.17
CA THR A 462 -13.36 -15.59 -3.77
C THR A 462 -14.51 -14.57 -3.73
N HIS A 463 -14.24 -13.35 -3.30
CA HIS A 463 -15.25 -12.29 -3.12
C HIS A 463 -15.42 -11.38 -4.35
N ALA A 464 -14.44 -11.38 -5.26
CA ALA A 464 -14.31 -10.40 -6.35
C ALA A 464 -15.55 -10.25 -7.23
N LEU A 465 -16.16 -11.38 -7.64
CA LEU A 465 -17.29 -11.32 -8.58
C LEU A 465 -18.58 -10.82 -7.93
N LEU A 466 -18.78 -11.06 -6.64
CA LEU A 466 -19.89 -10.49 -5.87
C LEU A 466 -19.74 -8.96 -5.82
N LEU A 467 -18.52 -8.49 -5.55
CA LEU A 467 -18.20 -7.08 -5.51
C LEU A 467 -18.31 -6.42 -6.89
N ALA A 468 -17.82 -7.07 -7.95
CA ALA A 468 -17.92 -6.59 -9.33
C ALA A 468 -19.39 -6.45 -9.78
N GLU A 469 -20.26 -7.42 -9.42
CA GLU A 469 -21.69 -7.34 -9.70
C GLU A 469 -22.34 -6.13 -9.03
N GLU A 470 -22.04 -5.91 -7.76
CA GLU A 470 -22.60 -4.82 -6.99
C GLU A 470 -22.11 -3.45 -7.48
N LEU A 471 -20.87 -3.35 -7.95
CA LEU A 471 -20.28 -2.13 -8.50
C LEU A 471 -20.61 -1.87 -9.98
N GLY A 472 -21.11 -2.86 -10.71
CA GLY A 472 -21.32 -2.77 -12.16
C GLY A 472 -20.03 -2.88 -12.98
N ILE A 473 -18.96 -3.46 -12.40
CA ILE A 473 -17.71 -3.74 -13.10
C ILE A 473 -17.91 -4.96 -14.01
N GLU A 474 -17.48 -4.86 -15.27
CA GLU A 474 -17.70 -5.92 -16.26
C GLU A 474 -16.53 -6.85 -16.48
N ASN A 475 -15.34 -6.46 -16.03
CA ASN A 475 -14.09 -7.20 -16.21
C ASN A 475 -13.36 -7.42 -14.90
N VAL A 476 -13.00 -8.66 -14.61
CA VAL A 476 -12.19 -9.04 -13.45
C VAL A 476 -11.01 -9.89 -13.94
N LEU A 477 -9.81 -9.58 -13.50
CA LEU A 477 -8.60 -10.31 -13.86
C LEU A 477 -7.93 -10.85 -12.60
N VAL A 478 -8.02 -12.17 -12.39
CA VAL A 478 -7.38 -12.84 -11.24
C VAL A 478 -5.97 -13.24 -11.62
N PRO A 479 -4.95 -12.69 -10.95
CA PRO A 479 -3.56 -13.04 -11.25
C PRO A 479 -3.23 -14.46 -10.79
N THR A 480 -2.33 -15.11 -11.49
CA THR A 480 -1.85 -16.47 -11.16
C THR A 480 -1.27 -16.57 -9.75
N SER A 481 -0.77 -15.47 -9.21
CA SER A 481 -0.13 -15.36 -7.89
C SER A 481 -0.93 -14.51 -6.92
N ALA A 482 -2.26 -14.65 -6.94
CA ALA A 482 -3.14 -13.79 -6.15
C ALA A 482 -2.74 -13.69 -4.66
N ALA A 483 -2.44 -14.79 -4.00
CA ALA A 483 -2.07 -14.77 -2.59
C ALA A 483 -0.61 -14.33 -2.31
N THR A 484 0.25 -14.23 -3.35
CA THR A 484 1.64 -13.76 -3.23
C THR A 484 1.87 -12.50 -4.09
N PHE A 485 0.80 -11.80 -4.44
CA PHE A 485 0.85 -10.69 -5.40
C PHE A 485 1.65 -9.49 -4.88
N CYS A 486 1.61 -9.22 -3.56
CA CYS A 486 2.44 -8.19 -2.93
C CYS A 486 3.93 -8.52 -3.03
N ALA A 487 4.32 -9.78 -2.85
CA ALA A 487 5.71 -10.19 -3.02
C ALA A 487 6.16 -10.11 -4.50
N LEU A 488 5.26 -10.39 -5.45
CA LEU A 488 5.54 -10.13 -6.87
C LEU A 488 5.77 -8.65 -7.11
N GLY A 489 4.89 -7.79 -6.58
CA GLY A 489 5.02 -6.34 -6.69
C GLY A 489 6.33 -5.83 -6.11
N ALA A 490 6.74 -6.33 -4.96
CA ALA A 490 8.05 -6.00 -4.40
C ALA A 490 9.19 -6.36 -5.37
N ALA A 491 9.17 -7.56 -5.97
CA ALA A 491 10.22 -8.00 -6.91
C ALA A 491 10.36 -7.10 -8.15
N ILE A 492 9.24 -6.59 -8.68
CA ILE A 492 9.20 -5.82 -9.93
C ILE A 492 9.12 -4.29 -9.73
N ALA A 493 8.95 -3.83 -8.49
CA ALA A 493 8.83 -2.40 -8.20
C ALA A 493 10.06 -1.59 -8.63
N PRO A 494 9.86 -0.37 -9.18
CA PRO A 494 10.94 0.51 -9.60
C PRO A 494 11.69 1.08 -8.39
N LEU A 495 12.92 1.51 -8.59
CA LEU A 495 13.55 2.46 -7.67
C LEU A 495 12.79 3.77 -7.77
N ARG A 496 12.31 4.30 -6.64
CA ARG A 496 11.52 5.53 -6.61
C ARG A 496 11.77 6.35 -5.37
N ARG A 497 12.03 7.62 -5.57
CA ARG A 497 12.08 8.63 -4.52
C ARG A 497 11.22 9.82 -4.89
N ASP A 498 10.39 10.26 -3.94
CA ASP A 498 9.60 11.47 -4.06
C ASP A 498 10.26 12.59 -3.25
N LEU A 499 10.33 13.78 -3.83
CA LEU A 499 10.91 15.00 -3.27
C LEU A 499 9.86 16.10 -3.30
N ALA A 500 9.84 16.96 -2.31
CA ALA A 500 8.89 18.05 -2.25
C ALA A 500 9.53 19.38 -1.80
N ARG A 501 8.95 20.50 -2.23
CA ARG A 501 9.29 21.83 -1.79
C ARG A 501 8.07 22.74 -1.80
N SER A 502 7.68 23.28 -0.64
CA SER A 502 6.59 24.25 -0.57
C SER A 502 7.03 25.65 -1.01
N ILE A 503 6.20 26.32 -1.80
CA ILE A 503 6.44 27.67 -2.34
C ILE A 503 5.43 28.67 -1.80
N ARG A 504 4.13 28.38 -1.90
CA ARG A 504 2.99 29.23 -1.47
C ARG A 504 3.01 30.65 -2.05
N ARG A 505 2.98 30.75 -3.36
CA ARG A 505 2.92 32.05 -4.09
C ARG A 505 1.90 31.98 -5.22
N ASN A 506 1.34 33.14 -5.57
CA ASN A 506 0.50 33.23 -6.77
C ASN A 506 1.36 32.99 -8.00
N LEU A 507 0.81 32.23 -8.94
CA LEU A 507 1.50 31.81 -10.15
C LEU A 507 1.62 32.97 -11.13
N ASP A 508 2.82 33.45 -11.36
CA ASP A 508 3.23 34.46 -12.33
C ASP A 508 4.60 34.15 -12.91
N GLU A 509 5.10 35.00 -13.83
CA GLU A 509 6.40 34.83 -14.49
C GLU A 509 7.57 34.89 -13.48
N GLN A 510 7.49 35.73 -12.45
CA GLN A 510 8.54 35.85 -11.44
C GLN A 510 8.63 34.58 -10.57
N VAL A 511 7.50 34.00 -10.22
CA VAL A 511 7.43 32.73 -9.47
C VAL A 511 7.95 31.59 -10.33
N LEU A 512 7.66 31.60 -11.64
CA LEU A 512 8.11 30.58 -12.57
C LEU A 512 9.64 30.50 -12.66
N GLU A 513 10.36 31.63 -12.62
CA GLU A 513 11.84 31.64 -12.55
C GLU A 513 12.35 30.92 -11.27
N SER A 514 11.67 31.15 -10.12
CA SER A 514 12.01 30.47 -8.87
C SER A 514 11.71 28.97 -8.94
N VAL A 515 10.63 28.58 -9.63
CA VAL A 515 10.24 27.17 -9.85
C VAL A 515 11.32 26.42 -10.61
N HIS A 516 11.89 27.00 -11.68
CA HIS A 516 12.99 26.39 -12.43
C HIS A 516 14.19 26.08 -11.54
N GLY A 517 14.59 27.03 -10.68
CA GLY A 517 15.70 26.83 -9.74
C GLY A 517 15.43 25.67 -8.77
N ILE A 518 14.24 25.65 -8.15
CA ILE A 518 13.84 24.62 -7.19
C ILE A 518 13.76 23.24 -7.87
N VAL A 519 13.18 23.15 -9.06
CA VAL A 519 13.08 21.88 -9.80
C VAL A 519 14.45 21.35 -10.17
N SER A 520 15.38 22.21 -10.58
CA SER A 520 16.76 21.82 -10.86
C SER A 520 17.48 21.27 -9.62
N GLU A 521 17.28 21.89 -8.44
CA GLU A 521 17.83 21.40 -7.17
C GLU A 521 17.25 20.02 -6.81
N LEU A 522 15.92 19.86 -6.87
CA LEU A 522 15.26 18.59 -6.57
C LEU A 522 15.67 17.48 -7.55
N ALA A 523 15.80 17.81 -8.84
CA ALA A 523 16.26 16.86 -9.86
C ALA A 523 17.72 16.44 -9.60
N GLY A 524 18.59 17.38 -9.24
CA GLY A 524 19.97 17.08 -8.85
C GLY A 524 20.04 16.14 -7.65
N GLU A 525 19.29 16.43 -6.60
CA GLU A 525 19.20 15.58 -5.40
C GLU A 525 18.68 14.17 -5.73
N GLY A 526 17.61 14.07 -6.52
CA GLY A 526 17.02 12.80 -6.89
C GLY A 526 17.90 11.95 -7.81
N ILE A 527 18.60 12.58 -8.77
CA ILE A 527 19.55 11.90 -9.66
C ILE A 527 20.77 11.38 -8.86
N GLU A 528 21.27 12.14 -7.90
CA GLU A 528 22.36 11.70 -7.04
C GLU A 528 21.94 10.53 -6.15
N TRP A 529 20.75 10.60 -5.57
CA TRP A 529 20.17 9.47 -4.82
C TRP A 529 20.05 8.22 -5.69
N LEU A 530 19.57 8.34 -6.93
CA LEU A 530 19.43 7.21 -7.84
C LEU A 530 20.76 6.53 -8.11
N ARG A 531 21.82 7.32 -8.37
CA ARG A 531 23.19 6.82 -8.57
C ARG A 531 23.71 6.10 -7.34
N SER A 532 23.54 6.69 -6.16
CA SER A 532 24.01 6.10 -4.89
C SER A 532 23.25 4.82 -4.53
N SER A 533 22.01 4.69 -5.00
CA SER A 533 21.18 3.47 -4.85
C SER A 533 21.48 2.39 -5.89
N GLY A 534 22.45 2.60 -6.80
CA GLY A 534 22.80 1.64 -7.85
C GLY A 534 21.86 1.63 -9.06
N GLY A 535 20.98 2.62 -9.18
CA GLY A 535 20.07 2.75 -10.33
C GLY A 535 20.76 3.30 -11.58
N THR A 536 20.23 2.98 -12.75
CA THR A 536 20.67 3.52 -14.04
C THR A 536 19.88 4.76 -14.41
N LEU A 537 20.51 5.69 -15.14
CA LEU A 537 19.85 6.91 -15.60
C LEU A 537 19.17 6.75 -16.96
N GLU A 538 19.52 5.73 -17.73
CA GLU A 538 19.14 5.58 -19.15
C GLU A 538 17.63 5.54 -19.35
N ASP A 539 16.90 4.79 -18.49
CA ASP A 539 15.45 4.67 -18.54
C ASP A 539 14.74 5.39 -17.39
N ALA A 540 15.49 6.15 -16.59
CA ALA A 540 14.91 6.85 -15.46
C ALA A 540 14.05 8.04 -15.94
N ARG A 541 12.95 8.27 -15.20
CA ARG A 541 12.00 9.35 -15.46
C ARG A 541 11.93 10.30 -14.27
N LEU A 542 11.79 11.56 -14.59
CA LEU A 542 11.47 12.64 -13.67
C LEU A 542 10.03 13.06 -13.91
N ARG A 543 9.20 12.90 -12.90
CA ARG A 543 7.78 13.28 -12.95
C ARG A 543 7.56 14.47 -12.03
N LEU A 544 7.25 15.64 -12.64
CA LEU A 544 6.97 16.88 -11.93
C LEU A 544 5.47 17.05 -11.78
N SER A 545 5.00 17.29 -10.56
CA SER A 545 3.65 17.73 -10.25
C SER A 545 3.66 18.89 -9.26
N ALA A 546 2.53 19.57 -9.14
CA ALA A 546 2.37 20.68 -8.21
C ALA A 546 1.01 20.64 -7.52
N ASP A 547 0.99 20.97 -6.24
CA ASP A 547 -0.25 21.24 -5.52
C ASP A 547 -0.68 22.68 -5.82
N MET A 548 -1.87 22.83 -6.38
CA MET A 548 -2.37 24.11 -6.87
C MET A 548 -3.82 24.33 -6.43
N ARG A 549 -4.23 25.59 -6.31
CA ARG A 549 -5.61 25.96 -5.98
C ARG A 549 -5.93 27.34 -6.52
N TYR A 550 -7.20 27.66 -6.65
CA TYR A 550 -7.59 29.06 -6.78
C TYR A 550 -7.36 29.78 -5.45
N GLN A 551 -6.91 31.03 -5.51
CA GLN A 551 -6.67 31.84 -4.33
C GLN A 551 -7.95 31.91 -3.47
N GLY A 552 -7.81 31.60 -2.18
CA GLY A 552 -8.93 31.55 -1.23
C GLY A 552 -9.59 30.19 -1.05
N GLN A 553 -9.30 29.19 -1.88
CA GLN A 553 -9.74 27.81 -1.65
C GLN A 553 -8.97 27.17 -0.48
N ALA A 554 -9.65 26.27 0.25
CA ALA A 554 -9.08 25.59 1.41
C ALA A 554 -8.22 24.37 1.01
N TYR A 555 -8.52 23.75 -0.13
CA TYR A 555 -7.90 22.51 -0.59
C TYR A 555 -7.12 22.75 -1.88
N GLU A 556 -6.04 22.02 -2.01
CA GLU A 556 -5.16 22.00 -3.18
C GLU A 556 -5.43 20.74 -4.00
N LEU A 557 -5.26 20.83 -5.32
CA LEU A 557 -5.25 19.72 -6.25
C LEU A 557 -3.82 19.46 -6.69
N THR A 558 -3.40 18.20 -6.69
CA THR A 558 -2.10 17.80 -7.27
C THR A 558 -2.25 17.62 -8.77
N VAL A 559 -1.56 18.46 -9.52
CA VAL A 559 -1.60 18.52 -11.00
C VAL A 559 -0.30 17.98 -11.56
N LEU A 560 -0.35 16.99 -12.45
CA LEU A 560 0.80 16.54 -13.21
C LEU A 560 1.19 17.61 -14.23
N LEU A 561 2.45 18.08 -14.19
CA LEU A 561 2.95 19.13 -15.07
C LEU A 561 3.77 18.58 -16.23
N ALA A 562 4.67 17.64 -15.96
CA ALA A 562 5.52 17.03 -16.98
C ALA A 562 6.10 15.70 -16.51
N GLU A 563 6.47 14.85 -17.48
CA GLU A 563 7.32 13.68 -17.27
C GLU A 563 8.40 13.68 -18.36
N ARG A 564 9.68 13.57 -17.97
CA ARG A 564 10.85 13.63 -18.85
C ARG A 564 11.91 12.63 -18.42
N GLY A 565 12.86 12.33 -19.32
CA GLY A 565 14.09 11.66 -18.95
C GLY A 565 15.01 12.54 -18.11
N THR A 566 16.01 11.94 -17.48
CA THR A 566 16.97 12.66 -16.61
C THR A 566 17.86 13.65 -17.37
N GLU A 567 17.94 13.55 -18.69
CA GLU A 567 18.69 14.46 -19.59
C GLU A 567 17.92 15.76 -19.89
N ALA A 568 16.60 15.81 -19.65
CA ALA A 568 15.71 16.90 -20.05
C ALA A 568 15.14 17.67 -18.84
N VAL A 569 15.94 17.89 -17.80
CA VAL A 569 15.52 18.59 -16.56
C VAL A 569 14.98 20.00 -16.86
N GLU A 570 15.58 20.72 -17.80
CA GLU A 570 15.18 22.08 -18.18
C GLU A 570 13.78 22.13 -18.83
N GLU A 571 13.30 21.00 -19.38
CA GLU A 571 11.98 20.87 -20.02
C GLU A 571 10.88 20.42 -19.07
N LEU A 572 11.19 20.18 -17.77
CA LEU A 572 10.21 19.75 -16.78
C LEU A 572 9.20 20.82 -16.41
N VAL A 573 9.63 22.09 -16.41
CA VAL A 573 8.76 23.21 -16.04
C VAL A 573 8.10 23.78 -17.29
N PRO A 574 6.78 23.61 -17.46
CA PRO A 574 6.07 24.23 -18.58
C PRO A 574 6.09 25.77 -18.47
N SER A 575 5.90 26.46 -19.58
CA SER A 575 5.62 27.89 -19.56
C SER A 575 4.28 28.20 -18.88
N LEU A 576 4.04 29.48 -18.56
CA LEU A 576 2.97 29.90 -17.65
C LEU A 576 1.56 29.47 -18.13
N ASP A 577 1.25 29.65 -19.43
CA ASP A 577 -0.08 29.35 -19.95
C ASP A 577 -0.41 27.83 -19.97
N PRO A 578 0.47 26.93 -20.45
CA PRO A 578 0.25 25.50 -20.32
C PRO A 578 0.10 25.03 -18.86
N LEU A 579 0.84 25.64 -17.93
CA LEU A 579 0.77 25.30 -16.53
C LEU A 579 -0.60 25.71 -15.92
N ARG A 580 -1.11 26.90 -16.27
CA ARG A 580 -2.45 27.36 -15.89
C ARG A 580 -3.53 26.45 -16.46
N GLU A 581 -3.43 26.12 -17.76
CA GLU A 581 -4.42 25.27 -18.41
C GLU A 581 -4.44 23.85 -17.81
N ALA A 582 -3.30 23.26 -17.49
CA ALA A 582 -3.24 21.97 -16.81
C ALA A 582 -4.03 21.99 -15.48
N PHE A 583 -3.90 23.06 -14.69
CA PHE A 583 -4.68 23.22 -13.48
C PHE A 583 -6.18 23.40 -13.75
N HIS A 584 -6.56 24.24 -14.72
CA HIS A 584 -7.96 24.47 -15.07
C HIS A 584 -8.66 23.18 -15.52
N VAL A 585 -7.98 22.36 -16.35
CA VAL A 585 -8.51 21.07 -16.82
C VAL A 585 -8.73 20.12 -15.65
N GLU A 586 -7.77 20.00 -14.77
CA GLU A 586 -7.89 19.11 -13.61
C GLU A 586 -8.95 19.59 -12.63
N HIS A 587 -9.05 20.90 -12.39
CA HIS A 587 -10.07 21.48 -11.54
C HIS A 587 -11.50 21.27 -12.10
N GLU A 588 -11.66 21.42 -13.41
CA GLU A 588 -12.94 21.16 -14.09
C GLU A 588 -13.31 19.67 -14.04
N ARG A 589 -12.32 18.78 -14.20
CA ARG A 589 -12.53 17.32 -14.09
C ARG A 589 -13.05 16.90 -12.72
N ILE A 590 -12.49 17.47 -11.64
CA ILE A 590 -12.83 17.08 -10.26
C ILE A 590 -14.06 17.82 -9.74
N HIS A 591 -14.18 19.13 -10.04
CA HIS A 591 -15.19 20.00 -9.44
C HIS A 591 -16.30 20.41 -10.41
N GLY A 592 -16.19 20.07 -11.70
CA GLY A 592 -17.19 20.38 -12.73
C GLY A 592 -17.20 21.83 -13.21
N PHE A 593 -16.23 22.66 -12.80
CA PHE A 593 -16.10 24.04 -13.24
C PHE A 593 -14.66 24.52 -13.26
N ARG A 594 -14.38 25.59 -14.01
CA ARG A 594 -13.14 26.36 -13.98
C ARG A 594 -13.41 27.86 -13.95
N ASP A 595 -12.51 28.62 -13.36
CA ASP A 595 -12.55 30.09 -13.30
C ASP A 595 -11.25 30.64 -13.92
N GLN A 596 -11.36 31.13 -15.17
CA GLN A 596 -10.21 31.62 -15.94
C GLN A 596 -9.63 32.95 -15.42
N ASP A 597 -10.44 33.72 -14.67
CA ASP A 597 -10.05 35.02 -14.14
C ASP A 597 -9.47 34.92 -12.71
N ALA A 598 -9.65 33.79 -12.04
CA ALA A 598 -9.18 33.60 -10.69
C ALA A 598 -7.66 33.44 -10.63
N LEU A 599 -7.03 34.04 -9.60
CA LEU A 599 -5.62 33.83 -9.35
C LEU A 599 -5.37 32.40 -8.89
N ILE A 600 -4.33 31.78 -9.45
CA ILE A 600 -3.90 30.42 -9.09
C ILE A 600 -2.74 30.55 -8.09
N GLU A 601 -2.85 29.89 -6.95
CA GLU A 601 -1.78 29.75 -5.95
C GLU A 601 -1.06 28.42 -6.15
N LEU A 602 0.26 28.47 -6.30
CA LEU A 602 1.17 27.34 -6.29
C LEU A 602 1.58 27.03 -4.85
N GLY A 603 1.20 25.88 -4.34
CA GLY A 603 1.43 25.44 -2.96
C GLY A 603 2.76 24.71 -2.79
N THR A 604 2.86 23.48 -3.30
CA THR A 604 4.02 22.59 -3.17
C THR A 604 4.41 22.01 -4.53
N LEU A 605 5.69 22.05 -4.88
CA LEU A 605 6.25 21.28 -5.99
C LEU A 605 6.60 19.88 -5.50
N ARG A 606 6.34 18.89 -6.36
CA ARG A 606 6.64 17.48 -6.13
C ARG A 606 7.38 16.90 -7.30
N LEU A 607 8.53 16.30 -7.06
CA LEU A 607 9.33 15.63 -8.08
C LEU A 607 9.53 14.17 -7.68
N ALA A 608 9.07 13.25 -8.52
CA ALA A 608 9.38 11.83 -8.38
C ALA A 608 10.50 11.46 -9.36
N VAL A 609 11.53 10.79 -8.84
CA VAL A 609 12.57 10.14 -9.62
C VAL A 609 12.28 8.67 -9.65
N ILE A 610 12.09 8.09 -10.85
CA ILE A 610 11.61 6.72 -11.04
C ILE A 610 12.55 6.04 -12.03
N ALA A 611 13.16 4.92 -11.62
CA ALA A 611 13.96 4.08 -12.51
C ALA A 611 13.42 2.65 -12.51
N PRO A 612 13.21 2.04 -13.69
CA PRO A 612 12.68 0.69 -13.77
C PRO A 612 13.59 -0.31 -13.06
N ALA A 613 12.98 -1.34 -12.47
CA ALA A 613 13.71 -2.37 -11.73
C ALA A 613 14.40 -3.38 -12.65
N ALA A 614 13.86 -3.60 -13.85
CA ALA A 614 14.35 -4.53 -14.85
C ALA A 614 13.80 -4.16 -16.23
N GLU A 615 14.50 -4.59 -17.29
CA GLU A 615 14.11 -4.32 -18.68
C GLU A 615 12.76 -4.95 -19.09
N GLN A 616 12.32 -6.01 -18.42
CA GLN A 616 11.05 -6.69 -18.72
C GLN A 616 10.33 -7.11 -17.45
N THR A 617 9.15 -6.52 -17.22
CA THR A 617 8.19 -6.96 -16.21
C THR A 617 7.26 -7.99 -16.83
N PRO A 618 6.94 -9.12 -16.16
CA PRO A 618 5.96 -10.06 -16.68
C PRO A 618 4.59 -9.38 -16.75
N ALA A 619 4.15 -9.03 -17.97
CA ALA A 619 2.82 -8.48 -18.19
C ALA A 619 1.76 -9.56 -18.07
N MET A 620 0.64 -9.24 -17.42
CA MET A 620 -0.55 -10.09 -17.48
C MET A 620 -1.25 -9.87 -18.82
N THR A 621 -1.47 -10.96 -19.55
CA THR A 621 -2.25 -10.93 -20.77
C THR A 621 -3.69 -11.32 -20.48
N ILE A 622 -4.66 -10.64 -21.11
CA ILE A 622 -6.05 -11.11 -21.10
C ILE A 622 -6.13 -12.37 -21.94
N PRO A 623 -6.42 -13.55 -21.33
CA PRO A 623 -6.40 -14.79 -22.08
C PRO A 623 -7.58 -14.87 -23.06
N THR A 624 -7.32 -15.46 -24.21
CA THR A 624 -8.36 -15.79 -25.20
C THR A 624 -8.84 -17.22 -25.00
N PRO A 625 -10.12 -17.53 -25.29
CA PRO A 625 -10.65 -18.88 -25.16
C PRO A 625 -9.91 -19.85 -26.07
N GLY A 626 -9.38 -20.92 -25.50
CA GLY A 626 -8.77 -22.02 -26.24
C GLY A 626 -9.80 -22.97 -26.87
N GLN A 627 -9.30 -24.05 -27.51
CA GLN A 627 -10.14 -25.08 -28.12
C GLN A 627 -10.36 -26.26 -27.16
N GLY A 628 -11.54 -26.87 -27.22
CA GLY A 628 -11.92 -28.04 -26.43
C GLY A 628 -12.78 -27.70 -25.23
N ALA A 629 -13.75 -28.57 -24.92
CA ALA A 629 -14.60 -28.40 -23.74
C ALA A 629 -13.77 -28.61 -22.47
N PRO A 630 -14.00 -27.78 -21.42
CA PRO A 630 -13.38 -28.02 -20.13
C PRO A 630 -13.86 -29.34 -19.54
N PRO A 631 -12.98 -30.12 -18.89
CA PRO A 631 -13.40 -31.31 -18.18
C PRO A 631 -14.32 -30.92 -17.03
N GLN A 632 -15.45 -31.60 -16.87
CA GLN A 632 -16.32 -31.39 -15.73
C GLN A 632 -15.80 -32.26 -14.58
N GLU A 633 -15.28 -31.63 -13.51
CA GLU A 633 -14.66 -32.39 -12.41
C GLU A 633 -15.65 -32.76 -11.31
N GLU A 634 -16.54 -31.85 -10.89
CA GLU A 634 -17.51 -32.14 -9.85
C GLU A 634 -18.75 -31.24 -9.96
N ARG A 635 -19.94 -31.75 -9.56
CA ARG A 635 -21.13 -30.93 -9.35
C ARG A 635 -21.37 -30.74 -7.86
N LEU A 636 -21.42 -29.49 -7.44
CA LEU A 636 -21.76 -29.09 -6.09
C LEU A 636 -23.25 -28.73 -6.03
N SER A 637 -23.99 -29.36 -5.16
CA SER A 637 -25.36 -28.93 -4.83
C SER A 637 -25.31 -27.95 -3.66
N ARG A 638 -25.97 -26.80 -3.80
CA ARG A 638 -26.02 -25.75 -2.78
C ARG A 638 -27.43 -25.37 -2.47
N ARG A 639 -27.71 -25.22 -1.19
CA ARG A 639 -28.92 -24.61 -0.68
C ARG A 639 -28.63 -23.21 -0.15
N GLY A 640 -29.16 -22.21 -0.80
CA GLY A 640 -29.07 -20.80 -0.36
C GLY A 640 -29.43 -19.87 -1.48
N HIS A 641 -30.12 -18.82 -1.21
CA HIS A 641 -30.54 -17.63 -1.98
C HIS A 641 -30.54 -17.67 -3.53
N GLY A 642 -31.00 -18.80 -4.17
CA GLY A 642 -31.36 -18.82 -5.59
C GLY A 642 -30.32 -18.44 -6.64
N ARG A 643 -29.12 -18.02 -6.27
CA ARG A 643 -28.08 -17.60 -7.23
C ARG A 643 -27.15 -18.74 -7.68
N TRP A 644 -27.07 -19.86 -6.93
CA TRP A 644 -26.08 -20.92 -7.18
C TRP A 644 -26.45 -22.28 -6.60
N ASP A 645 -27.65 -22.72 -6.84
CA ASP A 645 -28.14 -24.00 -6.32
C ASP A 645 -27.36 -25.23 -6.82
N GLU A 646 -26.73 -25.11 -8.02
CA GLU A 646 -25.80 -26.10 -8.55
C GLU A 646 -24.64 -25.38 -9.24
N ALA A 647 -23.39 -25.64 -8.83
CA ALA A 647 -22.19 -25.12 -9.44
C ALA A 647 -21.25 -26.27 -9.85
N SER A 648 -20.53 -26.09 -10.95
CA SER A 648 -19.44 -26.99 -11.33
C SER A 648 -18.14 -26.54 -10.69
N ARG A 649 -17.33 -27.46 -10.17
CA ARG A 649 -15.99 -27.18 -9.61
C ARG A 649 -14.93 -27.64 -10.59
N TYR A 650 -13.89 -26.81 -10.73
CA TYR A 650 -12.76 -27.04 -11.62
C TYR A 650 -11.45 -26.69 -10.91
N SER A 651 -10.36 -27.38 -11.27
CA SER A 651 -9.02 -26.84 -10.96
C SER A 651 -8.55 -25.88 -12.07
N VAL A 652 -7.77 -24.88 -11.72
CA VAL A 652 -7.21 -23.93 -12.68
C VAL A 652 -6.32 -24.63 -13.71
N GLU A 653 -5.61 -25.71 -13.32
CA GLU A 653 -4.78 -26.54 -14.19
C GLU A 653 -5.61 -27.23 -15.28
N ALA A 654 -6.79 -27.71 -14.93
CA ALA A 654 -7.68 -28.36 -15.88
C ALA A 654 -8.26 -27.39 -16.92
N LEU A 655 -8.29 -26.09 -16.61
CA LEU A 655 -8.86 -25.04 -17.46
C LEU A 655 -7.81 -24.32 -18.32
N ALA A 656 -6.54 -24.42 -17.98
CA ALA A 656 -5.47 -23.65 -18.66
C ALA A 656 -5.47 -23.89 -20.18
N GLY A 657 -5.57 -22.79 -20.95
CA GLY A 657 -5.58 -22.83 -22.43
C GLY A 657 -6.81 -23.51 -23.06
N ARG A 658 -7.91 -23.73 -22.31
CA ARG A 658 -9.14 -24.36 -22.79
C ARG A 658 -10.26 -23.39 -23.07
N ALA A 659 -11.43 -23.89 -23.50
CA ALA A 659 -12.62 -23.09 -23.72
C ALA A 659 -13.14 -22.46 -22.43
N ALA A 660 -13.88 -21.36 -22.56
CA ALA A 660 -14.44 -20.63 -21.43
C ALA A 660 -15.43 -21.48 -20.61
N VAL A 661 -15.34 -21.34 -19.30
CA VAL A 661 -16.32 -21.87 -18.33
C VAL A 661 -17.39 -20.81 -18.07
N ARG A 662 -18.64 -21.21 -18.04
CA ARG A 662 -19.76 -20.35 -17.65
C ARG A 662 -20.19 -20.65 -16.21
N GLY A 663 -20.46 -19.59 -15.45
CA GLY A 663 -21.07 -19.73 -14.14
C GLY A 663 -22.52 -20.25 -14.16
N PRO A 664 -23.01 -20.85 -13.06
CA PRO A 664 -22.33 -20.88 -11.76
C PRO A 664 -21.23 -21.95 -11.72
N ALA A 665 -20.03 -21.54 -11.31
CA ALA A 665 -18.86 -22.39 -11.18
C ALA A 665 -17.95 -21.93 -10.03
N VAL A 666 -17.10 -22.85 -9.57
CA VAL A 666 -16.00 -22.59 -8.63
C VAL A 666 -14.71 -23.05 -9.28
N ILE A 667 -13.70 -22.22 -9.26
CA ILE A 667 -12.37 -22.56 -9.79
C ILE A 667 -11.36 -22.53 -8.62
N ASP A 668 -10.80 -23.69 -8.33
CA ASP A 668 -9.75 -23.81 -7.32
C ASP A 668 -8.40 -23.40 -7.94
N VAL A 669 -7.77 -22.44 -7.30
CA VAL A 669 -6.41 -21.97 -7.58
C VAL A 669 -5.51 -22.48 -6.46
N SER A 670 -4.23 -22.65 -6.68
CA SER A 670 -3.30 -23.23 -5.69
C SER A 670 -3.36 -22.62 -4.30
N ASP A 671 -3.68 -21.34 -4.21
CA ASP A 671 -3.61 -20.53 -2.98
C ASP A 671 -4.90 -19.72 -2.70
N SER A 672 -5.94 -19.90 -3.55
CA SER A 672 -7.23 -19.20 -3.42
C SER A 672 -8.35 -19.97 -4.13
N THR A 673 -9.56 -19.44 -4.09
CA THR A 673 -10.74 -19.98 -4.79
C THR A 673 -11.45 -18.85 -5.52
N VAL A 674 -11.86 -19.07 -6.75
CA VAL A 674 -12.63 -18.10 -7.55
C VAL A 674 -14.06 -18.58 -7.67
N LEU A 675 -15.00 -17.78 -7.19
CA LEU A 675 -16.42 -18.00 -7.38
C LEU A 675 -16.88 -17.32 -8.67
N VAL A 676 -17.50 -18.05 -9.57
CA VAL A 676 -18.04 -17.55 -10.86
C VAL A 676 -19.57 -17.60 -10.79
N PRO A 677 -20.28 -16.49 -10.53
CA PRO A 677 -21.75 -16.44 -10.50
C PRO A 677 -22.38 -16.71 -11.87
N SER A 678 -23.70 -16.98 -11.88
CA SER A 678 -24.50 -17.01 -13.11
C SER A 678 -24.38 -15.69 -13.87
N GLY A 679 -24.30 -15.75 -15.21
CA GLY A 679 -24.16 -14.54 -16.03
C GLY A 679 -22.69 -14.11 -16.24
N TRP A 680 -21.73 -14.84 -15.69
CA TRP A 680 -20.30 -14.64 -15.93
C TRP A 680 -19.68 -15.81 -16.70
N ARG A 681 -18.59 -15.51 -17.39
CA ARG A 681 -17.73 -16.51 -18.01
C ARG A 681 -16.29 -16.30 -17.53
N ALA A 682 -15.56 -17.39 -17.38
CA ALA A 682 -14.14 -17.40 -17.02
C ALA A 682 -13.33 -18.00 -18.17
N VAL A 683 -12.23 -17.34 -18.53
CA VAL A 683 -11.22 -17.84 -19.49
C VAL A 683 -9.90 -17.93 -18.74
N THR A 684 -9.24 -19.09 -18.81
CA THR A 684 -7.96 -19.32 -18.13
C THR A 684 -6.84 -19.37 -19.15
N GLY A 685 -5.83 -18.53 -19.00
CA GLY A 685 -4.61 -18.50 -19.81
C GLY A 685 -3.72 -19.71 -19.57
N GLU A 686 -2.75 -19.92 -20.45
CA GLU A 686 -1.70 -20.94 -20.25
C GLU A 686 -0.85 -20.62 -19.00
N ASP A 687 -0.68 -19.34 -18.68
CA ASP A 687 -0.04 -18.82 -17.48
C ASP A 687 -0.91 -18.95 -16.22
N ARG A 688 -2.15 -19.46 -16.34
CA ARG A 688 -3.17 -19.59 -15.29
C ARG A 688 -3.79 -18.28 -14.80
N THR A 689 -3.57 -17.16 -15.47
CA THR A 689 -4.34 -15.94 -15.25
C THR A 689 -5.80 -16.18 -15.64
N ILE A 690 -6.76 -15.75 -14.84
CA ILE A 690 -8.18 -15.97 -15.10
C ILE A 690 -8.85 -14.63 -15.41
N HIS A 691 -9.34 -14.47 -16.64
CA HIS A 691 -10.17 -13.35 -17.03
C HIS A 691 -11.65 -13.73 -16.90
N LEU A 692 -12.39 -12.93 -16.14
CA LEU A 692 -13.83 -13.10 -15.95
C LEU A 692 -14.56 -11.89 -16.55
N SER A 693 -15.60 -12.18 -17.34
CA SER A 693 -16.40 -11.14 -17.99
C SER A 693 -17.89 -11.49 -17.98
N ARG A 694 -18.75 -10.46 -18.01
CA ARG A 694 -20.21 -10.69 -18.10
C ARG A 694 -20.59 -11.31 -19.44
N THR A 695 -21.52 -12.28 -19.43
CA THR A 695 -22.07 -12.85 -20.65
C THR A 695 -23.07 -11.87 -21.23
N GLY A 696 -22.74 -11.24 -22.34
CA GLY A 696 -23.59 -10.24 -23.01
C GLY A 696 -22.94 -8.87 -23.20
N SER A 697 -21.83 -8.57 -22.55
CA SER A 697 -21.00 -7.43 -22.94
C SER A 697 -20.33 -7.76 -24.28
N SER A 698 -20.71 -7.07 -25.33
CA SER A 698 -20.03 -7.11 -26.63
C SER A 698 -18.66 -6.43 -26.44
N THR A 699 -17.63 -7.19 -26.15
CA THR A 699 -16.28 -6.76 -26.51
C THR A 699 -16.27 -6.60 -28.02
N GLN A 700 -16.37 -5.37 -28.50
CA GLN A 700 -15.96 -5.05 -29.86
C GLN A 700 -14.48 -5.49 -29.94
N GLU A 701 -14.25 -6.51 -30.78
CA GLU A 701 -12.95 -6.77 -31.33
C GLU A 701 -12.55 -5.54 -32.14
N GLU A 702 -11.86 -4.60 -31.52
CA GLU A 702 -11.09 -3.63 -32.28
C GLU A 702 -9.79 -4.31 -32.71
N HIS A 703 -9.86 -4.87 -33.91
CA HIS A 703 -8.70 -5.06 -34.75
C HIS A 703 -8.15 -3.68 -35.15
N SER A 704 -6.97 -3.34 -34.71
CA SER A 704 -5.97 -2.59 -35.48
C SER A 704 -4.58 -2.76 -34.86
#